data_a9f2641f8ba37d0aaf09f0ea739f7669
#
_entry.id   a9f2641f8ba37d0aaf09f0ea739f7669
#
_cell.length_a   1.000
_cell.length_b   1.000
_cell.length_c   1.000
_cell.angle_alpha   90.00
_cell.angle_beta   90.00
_cell.angle_gamma   90.00
#
_symmetry.space_group_name_H-M   'P 1'
#
loop_
_entity.id
_entity.type
_entity.pdbx_description
1 polymer ?
#
loop_
_entity_poly.entity_id
_entity_poly.type
_entity_poly.pdbx_seq_one_letter_code
_entity_poly.pdbx_strand_id
1 'polypeptide(L)'
;MMKRYILCLFYLFCCLHISAASGITNKEFQHPDRIRYDGSCMTIDGKDVFIYSAAFHYFRCPEELWRNRFQKIKAAGFNTVETYVPWNWHEREIPADLSDTTKFDFSDLKRWLKMAQEEFGLYTIVRPGPFICAEFSGGAYPRWLAKFRPQDYQGLWLRSADPTHVRWCIHWFDAVCRALANEQLTRKPKGKKGIILIQIENEYNAHGCENKSYFLKELYRSVRRNGLDIPVFTCLTEECRGSSDKELSQVFDCDNYYVGQSDAPSCAHRMVALKSRQPDAPGFVTELQGGWFSLVTGTLSEDHYSDARHFKAIGLMSILGGCTGINYYMLAGGTHFSGWGARGMTTSYDYNAAIHENGAVGEKYLAAKGIGDFIRKYESQLIRSVGGPCEMEGTPEGLFGGVRVAPDGTQFIFLHNTNSGKTFKGNATLLPGKIKLPQKAMYNIDQNGHKVLMQANANLHGDSLTMDPITIAYELEPLDTKVLVIPAGKKAKAGTWWPKEPAAIKRPSRLPEPVRITFAKRKEDATRQARWIPLSRLISLSDMNVNDFRYSLYRAKVNLSREQAENEKFLLFNMFTRDIVSVQVNGKNVTRLFPDKADAQTWTTRNCFERIRPDEYDNRFDVSGTLQEGENEILVVYENLGHAHGYVPMEELSGIREAGLSVSETALSHPLEWEYAADAAGVTENWIQPQFEDNDWLVVPLDTQSDIPRKGNGIQPKAAQDGLFTWYRIEFSLPSQQPSVWIPWLMRINASGNGFMWLNGHNIGRHWEAGPQREFYLPECWLKFGKDKKNVLVLGLRQTSNGAAIKAVEIAPYPNAAEIIK
;
A
#
# COMPACT_ATOMS: atom_id res chain seq x y z
N MET A 1 12.88 -0.88 32.87
CA MET A 1 11.59 -0.65 33.53
C MET A 1 10.98 0.72 33.18
N MET A 2 11.26 1.27 31.97
CA MET A 2 10.81 2.62 31.57
C MET A 2 10.16 2.65 30.15
N LYS A 3 9.77 1.49 29.62
CA LYS A 3 9.09 1.38 28.29
C LYS A 3 7.60 1.00 28.36
N ARG A 4 7.01 0.92 29.56
CA ARG A 4 5.59 0.56 29.74
C ARG A 4 4.65 1.73 30.05
N TYR A 5 5.16 2.96 30.19
CA TYR A 5 4.35 4.12 30.61
C TYR A 5 3.94 5.08 29.47
N ILE A 6 4.44 4.89 28.25
CA ILE A 6 4.09 5.78 27.12
C ILE A 6 2.80 5.34 26.41
N LEU A 7 2.41 4.09 26.51
CA LEU A 7 1.17 3.61 25.87
C LEU A 7 -0.10 3.91 26.67
N CYS A 8 0.02 4.14 27.97
CA CYS A 8 -1.15 4.44 28.84
C CYS A 8 -1.54 5.93 28.87
N LEU A 9 -0.69 6.84 28.45
CA LEU A 9 -1.01 8.28 28.45
C LEU A 9 -1.81 8.75 27.24
N PHE A 10 -1.86 7.97 26.17
CA PHE A 10 -2.70 8.29 25.01
C PHE A 10 -4.19 7.93 25.21
N TYR A 11 -4.50 7.04 26.14
CA TYR A 11 -5.89 6.62 26.43
C TYR A 11 -6.64 7.54 27.39
N LEU A 12 -5.96 8.41 28.14
CA LEU A 12 -6.61 9.25 29.17
C LEU A 12 -6.97 10.67 28.72
N PHE A 13 -6.54 11.11 27.52
CA PHE A 13 -6.81 12.48 27.04
C PHE A 13 -8.01 12.57 26.08
N CYS A 14 -8.65 11.46 25.70
CA CYS A 14 -9.84 11.49 24.82
C CYS A 14 -11.19 11.63 25.54
N CYS A 15 -11.23 11.75 26.87
CA CYS A 15 -12.51 11.73 27.58
C CYS A 15 -13.04 13.06 28.08
N LEU A 16 -12.48 14.19 27.71
CA LEU A 16 -13.02 15.47 28.17
C LEU A 16 -12.97 16.52 27.05
N HIS A 17 -13.97 16.52 26.17
CA HIS A 17 -14.61 17.71 25.56
C HIS A 17 -15.84 17.23 24.80
N ILE A 18 -16.90 16.88 25.54
CA ILE A 18 -18.25 16.84 24.99
C ILE A 18 -18.75 18.29 24.97
N SER A 19 -18.44 18.99 23.92
CA SER A 19 -19.19 20.18 23.53
C SER A 19 -20.23 19.73 22.52
N ALA A 20 -21.46 19.51 22.95
CA ALA A 20 -22.58 19.29 22.08
C ALA A 20 -22.88 20.56 21.30
N ALA A 21 -22.29 20.72 20.14
CA ALA A 21 -22.76 21.69 19.15
C ALA A 21 -23.94 21.02 18.41
N SER A 22 -25.16 21.34 18.82
CA SER A 22 -26.38 21.03 18.10
C SER A 22 -26.50 21.89 16.85
N GLY A 23 -25.78 21.52 15.80
CA GLY A 23 -25.95 22.10 14.46
C GLY A 23 -26.74 21.12 13.58
N ILE A 24 -27.82 21.59 12.96
CA ILE A 24 -28.50 20.86 11.89
C ILE A 24 -27.54 20.86 10.70
N THR A 25 -26.99 19.70 10.35
CA THR A 25 -26.19 19.56 9.13
C THR A 25 -27.10 19.12 7.99
N ASN A 26 -27.20 19.94 6.95
CA ASN A 26 -27.94 19.60 5.74
C ASN A 26 -26.98 18.90 4.77
N LYS A 27 -27.25 17.62 4.47
CA LYS A 27 -26.51 16.89 3.42
C LYS A 27 -27.15 17.16 2.07
N GLU A 28 -26.35 17.63 1.13
CA GLU A 28 -26.79 17.95 -0.23
C GLU A 28 -26.36 16.84 -1.19
N PHE A 29 -27.33 16.28 -1.92
CA PHE A 29 -27.06 15.29 -2.97
C PHE A 29 -27.55 15.83 -4.30
N GLN A 30 -26.66 15.90 -5.30
CA GLN A 30 -26.99 16.41 -6.64
C GLN A 30 -28.02 15.51 -7.35
N HIS A 31 -27.89 14.18 -7.16
CA HIS A 31 -28.75 13.16 -7.76
C HIS A 31 -29.24 12.17 -6.69
N PRO A 32 -30.12 12.60 -5.76
CA PRO A 32 -30.54 11.77 -4.62
C PRO A 32 -31.38 10.55 -5.01
N ASP A 33 -31.97 10.55 -6.19
CA ASP A 33 -32.63 9.39 -6.80
C ASP A 33 -31.64 8.33 -7.32
N ARG A 34 -30.39 8.73 -7.59
CA ARG A 34 -29.32 7.86 -8.05
C ARG A 34 -28.44 7.40 -6.90
N ILE A 35 -27.98 8.34 -6.07
CA ILE A 35 -27.09 8.04 -4.95
C ILE A 35 -27.28 9.05 -3.83
N ARG A 36 -27.43 8.54 -2.62
CA ARG A 36 -27.45 9.30 -1.35
C ARG A 36 -27.04 8.38 -0.21
N TYR A 37 -26.90 8.93 0.96
CA TYR A 37 -26.73 8.19 2.20
C TYR A 37 -27.49 8.84 3.35
N ASP A 38 -27.69 8.09 4.43
CA ASP A 38 -28.18 8.56 5.74
C ASP A 38 -27.33 7.93 6.87
N GLY A 39 -27.73 8.13 8.10
CA GLY A 39 -27.03 7.56 9.27
C GLY A 39 -27.02 6.02 9.34
N SER A 40 -27.70 5.33 8.45
CA SER A 40 -27.75 3.88 8.40
C SER A 40 -26.91 3.30 7.26
N CYS A 41 -27.09 3.80 6.04
CA CYS A 41 -26.48 3.19 4.86
C CYS A 41 -26.44 4.12 3.64
N MET A 42 -25.83 3.63 2.58
CA MET A 42 -25.96 4.18 1.24
C MET A 42 -27.23 3.68 0.56
N THR A 43 -27.86 4.55 -0.24
CA THR A 43 -29.00 4.21 -1.11
C THR A 43 -28.60 4.47 -2.56
N ILE A 44 -28.67 3.45 -3.41
CA ILE A 44 -28.29 3.51 -4.83
C ILE A 44 -29.48 3.09 -5.68
N ASP A 45 -29.89 3.93 -6.66
CA ASP A 45 -31.07 3.70 -7.52
C ASP A 45 -32.34 3.38 -6.70
N GLY A 46 -32.47 4.02 -5.52
CA GLY A 46 -33.60 3.84 -4.60
C GLY A 46 -33.54 2.59 -3.73
N LYS A 47 -32.48 1.82 -3.75
CA LYS A 47 -32.26 0.63 -2.92
C LYS A 47 -31.17 0.86 -1.88
N ASP A 48 -31.43 0.46 -0.65
CA ASP A 48 -30.40 0.43 0.39
C ASP A 48 -29.37 -0.66 0.07
N VAL A 49 -28.07 -0.33 0.22
CA VAL A 49 -26.96 -1.20 -0.17
C VAL A 49 -25.96 -1.30 0.96
N PHE A 50 -25.58 -2.51 1.31
CA PHE A 50 -24.41 -2.78 2.13
C PHE A 50 -23.17 -2.74 1.23
N ILE A 51 -22.26 -1.82 1.47
CA ILE A 51 -21.02 -1.73 0.68
C ILE A 51 -20.00 -2.76 1.20
N TYR A 52 -19.87 -3.87 0.48
CA TYR A 52 -18.85 -4.88 0.74
C TYR A 52 -17.76 -4.75 -0.33
N SER A 53 -16.68 -4.06 0.03
CA SER A 53 -15.65 -3.54 -0.87
C SER A 53 -14.30 -4.22 -0.66
N ALA A 54 -13.56 -4.32 -1.74
CA ALA A 54 -12.24 -4.94 -1.84
C ALA A 54 -11.22 -3.95 -2.36
N ALA A 55 -10.15 -3.65 -1.60
CA ALA A 55 -9.02 -2.89 -2.12
C ALA A 55 -8.19 -3.75 -3.08
N PHE A 56 -8.05 -3.26 -4.32
CA PHE A 56 -7.27 -3.88 -5.39
C PHE A 56 -6.62 -2.80 -6.26
N HIS A 57 -5.30 -2.70 -6.24
CA HIS A 57 -4.53 -1.66 -6.92
C HIS A 57 -4.11 -2.08 -8.33
N TYR A 58 -4.63 -1.38 -9.38
CA TYR A 58 -4.26 -1.64 -10.78
C TYR A 58 -2.76 -1.44 -11.04
N PHE A 59 -2.13 -0.48 -10.39
CA PHE A 59 -0.72 -0.14 -10.58
C PHE A 59 0.27 -1.13 -9.91
N ARG A 60 -0.23 -2.16 -9.22
CA ARG A 60 0.55 -3.23 -8.59
C ARG A 60 0.28 -4.62 -9.16
N CYS A 61 -0.47 -4.68 -10.26
CA CYS A 61 -0.83 -5.94 -10.91
C CYS A 61 -0.81 -5.74 -12.44
N PRO A 62 -0.17 -6.60 -13.22
CA PRO A 62 -0.26 -6.55 -14.68
C PRO A 62 -1.70 -6.58 -15.16
N GLU A 63 -2.00 -5.82 -16.20
CA GLU A 63 -3.37 -5.65 -16.73
C GLU A 63 -3.99 -7.00 -17.14
N GLU A 64 -3.20 -7.88 -17.72
CA GLU A 64 -3.62 -9.20 -18.19
C GLU A 64 -4.13 -10.09 -17.05
N LEU A 65 -3.74 -9.79 -15.82
CA LEU A 65 -4.11 -10.55 -14.63
C LEU A 65 -5.29 -9.93 -13.86
N TRP A 66 -5.74 -8.71 -14.20
CA TRP A 66 -6.87 -8.06 -13.50
C TRP A 66 -8.14 -8.90 -13.53
N ARG A 67 -8.44 -9.52 -14.68
CA ARG A 67 -9.63 -10.38 -14.84
C ARG A 67 -9.67 -11.51 -13.81
N ASN A 68 -8.54 -12.18 -13.55
CA ASN A 68 -8.44 -13.21 -12.53
C ASN A 68 -8.76 -12.67 -11.13
N ARG A 69 -8.23 -11.47 -10.80
CA ARG A 69 -8.48 -10.83 -9.50
C ARG A 69 -9.94 -10.41 -9.34
N PHE A 70 -10.53 -9.79 -10.36
CA PHE A 70 -11.96 -9.42 -10.34
C PHE A 70 -12.89 -10.62 -10.23
N GLN A 71 -12.61 -11.71 -10.92
CA GLN A 71 -13.37 -12.97 -10.80
C GLN A 71 -13.41 -13.45 -9.34
N LYS A 72 -12.26 -13.46 -8.68
CA LYS A 72 -12.13 -13.90 -7.28
C LYS A 72 -12.83 -12.94 -6.32
N ILE A 73 -12.66 -11.64 -6.50
CA ILE A 73 -13.36 -10.60 -5.73
C ILE A 73 -14.88 -10.82 -5.84
N LYS A 74 -15.39 -10.96 -7.05
CA LYS A 74 -16.82 -11.18 -7.30
C LYS A 74 -17.34 -12.49 -6.68
N ALA A 75 -16.56 -13.58 -6.83
CA ALA A 75 -16.92 -14.91 -6.30
C ALA A 75 -16.92 -14.95 -4.76
N ALA A 76 -16.16 -14.08 -4.09
CA ALA A 76 -16.20 -13.94 -2.64
C ALA A 76 -17.38 -13.08 -2.14
N GLY A 77 -18.24 -12.59 -3.04
CA GLY A 77 -19.47 -11.87 -2.68
C GLY A 77 -19.31 -10.36 -2.56
N PHE A 78 -18.16 -9.80 -2.90
CA PHE A 78 -17.97 -8.34 -2.96
C PHE A 78 -18.86 -7.74 -4.06
N ASN A 79 -19.45 -6.58 -3.76
CA ASN A 79 -20.25 -5.81 -4.70
C ASN A 79 -19.53 -4.52 -5.15
N THR A 80 -18.43 -4.20 -4.53
CA THR A 80 -17.65 -2.98 -4.74
C THR A 80 -16.16 -3.30 -4.76
N VAL A 81 -15.40 -2.56 -5.53
CA VAL A 81 -13.94 -2.60 -5.52
C VAL A 81 -13.39 -1.19 -5.36
N GLU A 82 -12.31 -1.05 -4.61
CA GLU A 82 -11.64 0.21 -4.31
C GLU A 82 -10.23 0.22 -4.90
N THR A 83 -9.78 1.38 -5.35
CA THR A 83 -8.38 1.62 -5.66
C THR A 83 -7.94 3.01 -5.28
N TYR A 84 -6.70 3.13 -4.80
CA TYR A 84 -5.98 4.38 -4.83
C TYR A 84 -5.65 4.79 -6.28
N VAL A 85 -5.47 6.09 -6.50
CA VAL A 85 -5.07 6.67 -7.79
C VAL A 85 -3.82 7.51 -7.56
N PRO A 86 -2.61 6.96 -7.77
CA PRO A 86 -1.37 7.67 -7.42
C PRO A 86 -1.05 8.79 -8.41
N TRP A 87 -0.82 9.99 -7.92
CA TRP A 87 -0.47 11.13 -8.76
C TRP A 87 0.81 10.90 -9.55
N ASN A 88 1.90 10.46 -8.90
CA ASN A 88 3.19 10.21 -9.55
C ASN A 88 3.18 9.06 -10.57
N TRP A 89 2.15 8.22 -10.56
CA TRP A 89 1.94 7.20 -11.57
C TRP A 89 1.36 7.77 -12.86
N HIS A 90 0.47 8.75 -12.73
CA HIS A 90 -0.27 9.36 -13.84
C HIS A 90 0.39 10.60 -14.41
N GLU A 91 1.27 11.28 -13.66
CA GLU A 91 2.03 12.45 -14.10
C GLU A 91 3.51 12.27 -13.74
N ARG A 92 4.19 11.44 -14.52
CA ARG A 92 5.58 11.04 -14.29
C ARG A 92 6.59 12.12 -14.62
N GLU A 93 6.27 12.95 -15.61
CA GLU A 93 7.11 14.04 -16.08
C GLU A 93 6.63 15.37 -15.50
N ILE A 94 7.57 16.28 -15.29
CA ILE A 94 7.24 17.64 -14.85
C ILE A 94 6.44 18.37 -15.94
N PRO A 95 5.26 18.93 -15.62
CA PRO A 95 4.54 19.79 -16.56
C PRO A 95 5.26 21.15 -16.73
N ALA A 96 4.99 21.82 -17.84
CA ALA A 96 5.59 23.14 -18.12
C ALA A 96 5.13 24.19 -17.08
N ASP A 97 3.84 24.14 -16.73
CA ASP A 97 3.22 24.98 -15.69
C ASP A 97 1.91 24.33 -15.19
N LEU A 98 1.20 25.02 -14.30
CA LEU A 98 -0.08 24.54 -13.71
C LEU A 98 -1.22 24.37 -14.73
N SER A 99 -1.10 24.90 -15.94
CA SER A 99 -2.10 24.72 -17.01
C SER A 99 -1.79 23.56 -17.95
N ASP A 100 -0.56 23.04 -17.90
CA ASP A 100 -0.13 21.93 -18.75
C ASP A 100 -0.69 20.61 -18.22
N THR A 101 -1.69 20.07 -18.90
CA THR A 101 -2.30 18.77 -18.59
C THR A 101 -1.85 17.65 -19.54
N THR A 102 -0.87 17.91 -20.39
CA THR A 102 -0.42 16.98 -21.45
C THR A 102 0.41 15.82 -20.91
N LYS A 103 0.87 15.92 -19.65
CA LYS A 103 1.70 14.89 -18.99
C LYS A 103 0.88 13.82 -18.26
N PHE A 104 -0.43 13.98 -18.18
CA PHE A 104 -1.30 12.99 -17.55
C PHE A 104 -1.65 11.84 -18.48
N ASP A 105 -1.52 10.61 -17.95
CA ASP A 105 -2.04 9.40 -18.58
C ASP A 105 -2.94 8.64 -17.60
N PHE A 106 -4.24 8.59 -17.87
CA PHE A 106 -5.25 7.86 -17.12
C PHE A 106 -5.76 6.62 -17.84
N SER A 107 -5.08 6.15 -18.86
CA SER A 107 -5.55 5.08 -19.74
C SER A 107 -5.75 3.75 -19.00
N ASP A 108 -4.82 3.35 -18.14
CA ASP A 108 -4.89 2.14 -17.35
C ASP A 108 -6.01 2.22 -16.29
N LEU A 109 -6.13 3.33 -15.58
CA LEU A 109 -7.23 3.56 -14.63
C LEU A 109 -8.60 3.41 -15.31
N LYS A 110 -8.77 4.01 -16.49
CA LYS A 110 -10.03 3.91 -17.23
C LYS A 110 -10.33 2.48 -17.67
N ARG A 111 -9.33 1.73 -18.14
CA ARG A 111 -9.51 0.30 -18.49
C ARG A 111 -9.89 -0.54 -17.26
N TRP A 112 -9.24 -0.29 -16.12
CA TRP A 112 -9.54 -0.97 -14.88
C TRP A 112 -10.97 -0.69 -14.39
N LEU A 113 -11.39 0.58 -14.39
CA LEU A 113 -12.76 0.98 -14.04
C LEU A 113 -13.79 0.34 -14.96
N LYS A 114 -13.54 0.37 -16.28
CA LYS A 114 -14.41 -0.27 -17.27
C LYS A 114 -14.56 -1.77 -17.01
N MET A 115 -13.46 -2.48 -16.77
CA MET A 115 -13.51 -3.92 -16.46
C MET A 115 -14.31 -4.18 -15.18
N ALA A 116 -14.04 -3.45 -14.10
CA ALA A 116 -14.77 -3.61 -12.83
C ALA A 116 -16.28 -3.36 -13.00
N GLN A 117 -16.65 -2.26 -13.64
CA GLN A 117 -18.04 -1.79 -13.73
C GLN A 117 -18.87 -2.56 -14.76
N GLU A 118 -18.33 -2.75 -15.98
CA GLU A 118 -19.10 -3.30 -17.11
C GLU A 118 -19.01 -4.83 -17.20
N GLU A 119 -17.82 -5.42 -16.95
CA GLU A 119 -17.66 -6.86 -17.10
C GLU A 119 -17.99 -7.62 -15.82
N PHE A 120 -17.58 -7.10 -14.65
CA PHE A 120 -17.81 -7.76 -13.37
C PHE A 120 -18.99 -7.19 -12.59
N GLY A 121 -19.59 -6.09 -13.04
CA GLY A 121 -20.76 -5.49 -12.40
C GLY A 121 -20.49 -5.08 -10.95
N LEU A 122 -19.31 -4.49 -10.70
CA LEU A 122 -18.89 -3.97 -9.40
C LEU A 122 -19.06 -2.44 -9.35
N TYR A 123 -19.54 -1.91 -8.24
CA TYR A 123 -19.36 -0.48 -7.94
C TYR A 123 -17.87 -0.21 -7.72
N THR A 124 -17.46 1.04 -7.89
CA THR A 124 -16.08 1.43 -7.66
C THR A 124 -15.96 2.60 -6.70
N ILE A 125 -14.92 2.58 -5.88
CA ILE A 125 -14.49 3.67 -5.00
C ILE A 125 -13.11 4.10 -5.45
N VAL A 126 -12.88 5.40 -5.59
CA VAL A 126 -11.59 5.95 -6.00
C VAL A 126 -11.01 6.87 -4.93
N ARG A 127 -9.71 6.74 -4.69
CA ARG A 127 -9.00 7.46 -3.64
C ARG A 127 -7.76 8.18 -4.23
N PRO A 128 -7.95 9.37 -4.85
CA PRO A 128 -6.87 10.07 -5.55
C PRO A 128 -5.91 10.86 -4.66
N GLY A 129 -6.09 10.88 -3.37
CA GLY A 129 -5.22 11.55 -2.42
C GLY A 129 -5.45 13.08 -2.31
N PRO A 130 -4.45 13.94 -2.57
CA PRO A 130 -3.13 13.78 -3.23
C PRO A 130 -2.15 12.83 -2.54
N PHE A 131 -2.17 12.75 -1.22
CA PHE A 131 -1.43 11.78 -0.44
C PHE A 131 -2.25 10.51 -0.28
N ILE A 132 -1.66 9.36 -0.60
CA ILE A 132 -2.34 8.07 -0.46
C ILE A 132 -1.67 7.15 0.56
N CYS A 133 -0.50 7.49 1.08
CA CYS A 133 0.33 6.58 1.88
C CYS A 133 0.65 5.30 1.12
N ALA A 134 -0.13 4.26 1.33
CA ALA A 134 -0.18 2.99 0.58
C ALA A 134 1.19 2.33 0.39
N GLU A 135 2.17 2.62 1.24
CA GLU A 135 3.57 2.16 1.10
C GLU A 135 4.13 2.39 -0.31
N PHE A 136 3.61 3.45 -0.97
CA PHE A 136 3.99 3.85 -2.33
C PHE A 136 4.98 5.02 -2.29
N SER A 137 5.89 5.09 -3.25
CA SER A 137 6.97 6.09 -3.24
C SER A 137 6.43 7.50 -3.08
N GLY A 138 6.91 8.23 -2.06
CA GLY A 138 6.49 9.59 -1.73
C GLY A 138 5.03 9.74 -1.32
N GLY A 139 4.34 8.64 -0.95
CA GLY A 139 2.90 8.67 -0.69
C GLY A 139 2.09 9.11 -1.89
N ALA A 140 2.59 8.88 -3.10
CA ALA A 140 2.10 9.24 -4.43
C ALA A 140 2.40 10.67 -4.89
N TYR A 141 3.06 11.50 -4.13
CA TYR A 141 3.50 12.80 -4.65
C TYR A 141 4.60 12.63 -5.71
N PRO A 142 4.53 13.36 -6.86
CA PRO A 142 5.59 13.36 -7.86
C PRO A 142 6.89 13.95 -7.31
N ARG A 143 8.02 13.32 -7.63
CA ARG A 143 9.34 13.80 -7.17
C ARG A 143 9.70 15.17 -7.69
N TRP A 144 9.27 15.51 -8.89
CA TRP A 144 9.53 16.80 -9.51
C TRP A 144 8.91 17.98 -8.72
N LEU A 145 7.95 17.76 -7.83
CA LEU A 145 7.43 18.80 -6.93
C LEU A 145 8.53 19.43 -6.07
N ALA A 146 9.58 18.71 -5.77
CA ALA A 146 10.73 19.22 -5.02
C ALA A 146 11.40 20.43 -5.69
N LYS A 147 11.25 20.63 -7.00
CA LYS A 147 11.74 21.82 -7.71
C LYS A 147 11.07 23.12 -7.29
N PHE A 148 9.85 23.04 -6.79
CA PHE A 148 9.05 24.19 -6.38
C PHE A 148 9.20 24.55 -4.89
N ARG A 149 10.20 23.97 -4.22
CA ARG A 149 10.54 24.30 -2.84
C ARG A 149 11.04 25.74 -2.71
N PRO A 150 10.86 26.40 -1.57
CA PRO A 150 11.51 27.66 -1.26
C PRO A 150 13.04 27.55 -1.37
N GLN A 151 13.72 28.62 -1.77
CA GLN A 151 15.17 28.60 -2.04
C GLN A 151 16.03 28.28 -0.81
N ASP A 152 15.59 28.72 0.34
CA ASP A 152 16.24 28.58 1.66
C ASP A 152 15.75 27.35 2.43
N TYR A 153 14.83 26.59 1.87
CA TYR A 153 14.26 25.42 2.47
C TYR A 153 14.53 24.18 1.61
N GLN A 154 14.93 23.08 2.24
CA GLN A 154 15.33 21.86 1.51
C GLN A 154 14.16 21.03 0.98
N GLY A 155 12.93 21.37 1.33
CA GLY A 155 11.75 20.65 0.89
C GLY A 155 10.52 21.53 0.76
N LEU A 156 9.51 21.02 0.06
CA LEU A 156 8.17 21.58 -0.02
C LEU A 156 7.32 21.02 1.12
N TRP A 157 6.58 21.88 1.83
CA TRP A 157 5.64 21.46 2.86
C TRP A 157 4.44 20.74 2.24
N LEU A 158 4.50 19.41 2.22
CA LEU A 158 3.40 18.58 1.76
C LEU A 158 2.29 18.50 2.81
N ARG A 159 1.08 18.19 2.38
CA ARG A 159 -0.11 18.01 3.23
C ARG A 159 -0.37 19.22 4.14
N SER A 160 -0.22 20.41 3.60
CA SER A 160 -0.32 21.67 4.32
C SER A 160 -1.14 22.70 3.54
N ALA A 161 -1.38 23.85 4.17
CA ALA A 161 -1.97 25.01 3.52
C ALA A 161 -0.95 25.89 2.77
N ASP A 162 0.28 25.41 2.56
CA ASP A 162 1.27 26.11 1.74
C ASP A 162 0.69 26.41 0.35
N PRO A 163 0.72 27.68 -0.10
CA PRO A 163 0.07 28.07 -1.36
C PRO A 163 0.62 27.36 -2.60
N THR A 164 1.91 27.01 -2.61
CA THR A 164 2.52 26.29 -3.72
C THR A 164 2.05 24.85 -3.73
N HIS A 165 2.07 24.19 -2.57
CA HIS A 165 1.55 22.86 -2.40
C HIS A 165 0.06 22.78 -2.80
N VAL A 166 -0.79 23.66 -2.29
CA VAL A 166 -2.22 23.67 -2.60
C VAL A 166 -2.48 23.83 -4.10
N ARG A 167 -1.78 24.76 -4.79
CA ARG A 167 -1.96 24.94 -6.23
C ARG A 167 -1.63 23.69 -7.03
N TRP A 168 -0.54 23.00 -6.71
CA TRP A 168 -0.16 21.76 -7.37
C TRP A 168 -1.12 20.59 -7.04
N CYS A 169 -1.60 20.52 -5.81
CA CYS A 169 -2.63 19.54 -5.45
C CYS A 169 -3.94 19.77 -6.23
N ILE A 170 -4.31 21.03 -6.46
CA ILE A 170 -5.48 21.38 -7.24
C ILE A 170 -5.28 21.08 -8.73
N HIS A 171 -4.09 21.32 -9.29
CA HIS A 171 -3.72 20.87 -10.63
C HIS A 171 -3.97 19.36 -10.82
N TRP A 172 -3.51 18.55 -9.87
CA TRP A 172 -3.77 17.11 -9.86
C TRP A 172 -5.26 16.78 -9.75
N PHE A 173 -5.94 17.36 -8.76
CA PHE A 173 -7.35 17.06 -8.50
C PHE A 173 -8.24 17.47 -9.67
N ASP A 174 -7.99 18.61 -10.30
CA ASP A 174 -8.73 19.04 -11.47
C ASP A 174 -8.55 18.08 -12.64
N ALA A 175 -7.34 17.56 -12.86
CA ALA A 175 -7.06 16.60 -13.91
C ALA A 175 -7.74 15.25 -13.67
N VAL A 176 -7.57 14.65 -12.48
CA VAL A 176 -8.14 13.35 -12.16
C VAL A 176 -9.67 13.42 -12.07
N CYS A 177 -10.26 14.47 -11.51
CA CYS A 177 -11.71 14.61 -11.44
C CYS A 177 -12.33 14.73 -12.85
N ARG A 178 -11.73 15.52 -13.76
CA ARG A 178 -12.15 15.55 -15.16
C ARG A 178 -12.06 14.20 -15.85
N ALA A 179 -10.98 13.46 -15.60
CA ALA A 179 -10.79 12.12 -16.17
C ALA A 179 -11.87 11.12 -15.69
N LEU A 180 -12.36 11.27 -14.46
CA LEU A 180 -13.32 10.39 -13.80
C LEU A 180 -14.79 10.84 -13.97
N ALA A 181 -15.05 12.06 -14.44
CA ALA A 181 -16.39 12.64 -14.45
C ALA A 181 -17.46 11.78 -15.18
N ASN A 182 -17.07 11.09 -16.25
CA ASN A 182 -17.99 10.22 -17.00
C ASN A 182 -18.04 8.79 -16.47
N GLU A 183 -17.21 8.43 -15.50
CA GLU A 183 -17.17 7.10 -14.89
C GLU A 183 -18.00 6.99 -13.61
N GLN A 184 -18.52 8.12 -13.11
CA GLN A 184 -19.35 8.15 -11.93
C GLN A 184 -20.76 7.59 -12.16
N LEU A 185 -21.36 7.02 -11.12
CA LEU A 185 -22.68 6.36 -11.16
C LEU A 185 -23.77 7.26 -11.73
N THR A 186 -23.75 8.53 -11.41
CA THR A 186 -24.77 9.51 -11.84
C THR A 186 -24.77 9.77 -13.35
N ARG A 187 -23.67 9.45 -14.04
CA ARG A 187 -23.54 9.55 -15.51
C ARG A 187 -23.82 8.22 -16.22
N LYS A 188 -23.98 7.13 -15.49
CA LYS A 188 -24.32 5.83 -16.08
C LYS A 188 -25.83 5.61 -16.08
N PRO A 189 -26.40 4.83 -17.02
CA PRO A 189 -27.81 4.47 -16.97
C PRO A 189 -28.21 3.79 -15.67
N LYS A 190 -29.46 3.95 -15.24
CA LYS A 190 -29.98 3.31 -14.03
C LYS A 190 -29.77 1.80 -14.06
N GLY A 191 -29.32 1.24 -12.95
CA GLY A 191 -28.96 -0.19 -12.81
C GLY A 191 -27.55 -0.55 -13.30
N LYS A 192 -26.83 0.33 -14.01
CA LYS A 192 -25.42 0.14 -14.35
C LYS A 192 -24.53 0.54 -13.18
N LYS A 193 -23.31 0.03 -13.17
CA LYS A 193 -22.29 0.33 -12.15
C LYS A 193 -21.47 1.56 -12.56
N GLY A 194 -20.89 2.21 -11.58
CA GLY A 194 -20.03 3.37 -11.74
C GLY A 194 -19.31 3.67 -10.44
N ILE A 195 -18.54 4.75 -10.42
CA ILE A 195 -17.91 5.27 -9.19
C ILE A 195 -19.02 5.78 -8.27
N ILE A 196 -19.03 5.31 -7.02
CA ILE A 196 -20.04 5.67 -6.02
C ILE A 196 -19.50 6.61 -4.94
N LEU A 197 -18.18 6.63 -4.73
CA LEU A 197 -17.50 7.43 -3.71
C LEU A 197 -16.16 7.91 -4.24
N ILE A 198 -15.79 9.15 -3.89
CA ILE A 198 -14.45 9.70 -4.09
C ILE A 198 -13.91 10.22 -2.77
N GLN A 199 -12.66 9.85 -2.44
CA GLN A 199 -11.97 10.34 -1.25
C GLN A 199 -11.19 11.61 -1.56
N ILE A 200 -11.14 12.53 -0.57
CA ILE A 200 -10.17 13.62 -0.51
C ILE A 200 -9.23 13.35 0.66
N GLU A 201 -7.93 13.53 0.43
CA GLU A 201 -6.84 13.26 1.39
C GLU A 201 -6.87 11.81 1.92
N ASN A 202 -5.98 11.47 2.81
CA ASN A 202 -5.90 10.17 3.46
C ASN A 202 -5.29 10.29 4.85
N GLU A 203 -5.99 9.83 5.90
CA GLU A 203 -5.49 9.85 7.29
C GLU A 203 -4.88 11.20 7.69
N TYR A 204 -5.62 12.27 7.48
CA TYR A 204 -5.10 13.65 7.57
C TYR A 204 -4.76 14.10 9.00
N ASN A 205 -5.20 13.36 10.03
CA ASN A 205 -4.95 13.71 11.44
C ASN A 205 -3.48 13.73 11.85
N ALA A 206 -2.61 13.06 11.12
CA ALA A 206 -1.25 12.77 11.54
C ALA A 206 -0.29 13.97 11.49
N HIS A 207 -0.75 15.17 11.14
CA HIS A 207 0.13 16.32 10.94
C HIS A 207 -0.27 17.55 11.73
N GLY A 208 0.73 18.17 12.34
CA GLY A 208 0.62 19.46 13.00
C GLY A 208 0.56 20.67 12.06
N CYS A 209 -0.04 20.56 10.87
CA CYS A 209 -0.14 21.68 9.95
C CYS A 209 -1.28 22.61 10.35
N GLU A 210 -1.04 23.91 10.21
CA GLU A 210 -2.03 24.93 10.42
C GLU A 210 -3.04 24.97 9.25
N ASN A 211 -4.25 25.48 9.53
CA ASN A 211 -5.29 25.73 8.53
C ASN A 211 -5.66 24.51 7.65
N LYS A 212 -5.76 23.35 8.24
CA LYS A 212 -6.15 22.09 7.57
C LYS A 212 -7.48 22.20 6.83
N SER A 213 -8.46 22.87 7.43
CA SER A 213 -9.79 23.07 6.84
C SER A 213 -9.73 23.80 5.50
N TYR A 214 -8.80 24.72 5.31
CA TYR A 214 -8.62 25.40 4.02
C TYR A 214 -8.24 24.44 2.92
N PHE A 215 -7.22 23.60 3.14
CA PHE A 215 -6.75 22.62 2.15
C PHE A 215 -7.85 21.60 1.79
N LEU A 216 -8.55 21.06 2.78
CA LEU A 216 -9.64 20.12 2.57
C LEU A 216 -10.79 20.74 1.75
N LYS A 217 -11.13 22.01 2.00
CA LYS A 217 -12.15 22.73 1.22
C LYS A 217 -11.71 22.91 -0.23
N GLU A 218 -10.46 23.26 -0.48
CA GLU A 218 -9.95 23.41 -1.85
C GLU A 218 -10.04 22.08 -2.62
N LEU A 219 -9.72 20.95 -1.99
CA LEU A 219 -9.91 19.62 -2.60
C LEU A 219 -11.39 19.33 -2.88
N TYR A 220 -12.28 19.58 -1.90
CA TYR A 220 -13.72 19.40 -2.08
C TYR A 220 -14.29 20.27 -3.21
N ARG A 221 -13.89 21.55 -3.27
CA ARG A 221 -14.28 22.49 -4.34
C ARG A 221 -13.81 22.01 -5.69
N SER A 222 -12.58 21.45 -5.77
CA SER A 222 -12.05 20.86 -7.00
C SER A 222 -12.91 19.70 -7.48
N VAL A 223 -13.31 18.79 -6.59
CA VAL A 223 -14.22 17.69 -6.92
C VAL A 223 -15.51 18.22 -7.57
N ARG A 224 -16.14 19.23 -6.94
CA ARG A 224 -17.44 19.74 -7.38
C ARG A 224 -17.35 20.55 -8.69
N ARG A 225 -16.35 21.45 -8.84
CA ARG A 225 -16.24 22.25 -10.08
C ARG A 225 -15.86 21.45 -11.31
N ASN A 226 -15.27 20.25 -11.14
CA ASN A 226 -14.95 19.33 -12.24
C ASN A 226 -16.06 18.30 -12.52
N GLY A 227 -17.27 18.51 -11.98
CA GLY A 227 -18.48 17.79 -12.34
C GLY A 227 -18.67 16.43 -11.70
N LEU A 228 -17.98 16.13 -10.61
CA LEU A 228 -18.26 14.94 -9.80
C LEU A 228 -19.39 15.24 -8.80
N ASP A 229 -20.50 14.54 -8.95
CA ASP A 229 -21.76 14.74 -8.19
C ASP A 229 -21.98 13.64 -7.15
N ILE A 230 -21.17 12.60 -7.14
CA ILE A 230 -21.22 11.53 -6.14
C ILE A 230 -20.79 12.01 -4.75
N PRO A 231 -21.14 11.29 -3.67
CA PRO A 231 -20.66 11.61 -2.34
C PRO A 231 -19.15 11.63 -2.21
N VAL A 232 -18.67 12.58 -1.39
CA VAL A 232 -17.23 12.74 -1.05
C VAL A 232 -17.01 12.26 0.38
N PHE A 233 -15.91 11.55 0.60
CA PHE A 233 -15.52 11.07 1.91
C PHE A 233 -14.04 11.31 2.19
N THR A 234 -13.65 11.08 3.43
CA THR A 234 -12.26 11.03 3.87
C THR A 234 -12.11 9.96 4.95
N CYS A 235 -10.93 9.77 5.51
CA CYS A 235 -10.71 8.87 6.63
C CYS A 235 -9.79 9.47 7.68
N LEU A 236 -10.07 9.20 8.95
CA LEU A 236 -9.34 9.70 10.11
C LEU A 236 -9.06 11.20 10.03
N THR A 237 -10.07 12.00 9.67
CA THR A 237 -9.97 13.45 9.46
C THR A 237 -10.98 14.19 10.34
N GLU A 238 -10.52 14.63 11.49
CA GLU A 238 -11.36 15.27 12.53
C GLU A 238 -12.10 16.51 12.02
N GLU A 239 -11.51 17.27 11.09
CA GLU A 239 -12.08 18.48 10.49
C GLU A 239 -13.38 18.20 9.72
N CYS A 240 -13.56 16.99 9.22
CA CYS A 240 -14.76 16.55 8.49
C CYS A 240 -15.75 15.79 9.38
N ARG A 241 -15.27 15.14 10.45
CA ARG A 241 -16.05 14.23 11.30
C ARG A 241 -17.16 14.96 12.07
N GLY A 242 -18.38 14.93 11.55
CA GLY A 242 -19.51 15.63 12.13
C GLY A 242 -19.35 17.15 12.11
N SER A 243 -18.68 17.68 11.09
CA SER A 243 -18.38 19.09 10.94
C SER A 243 -19.65 19.95 10.83
N SER A 244 -19.63 21.13 11.44
CA SER A 244 -20.67 22.17 11.27
C SER A 244 -20.34 23.16 10.16
N ASP A 245 -19.14 23.07 9.56
CA ASP A 245 -18.77 23.89 8.41
C ASP A 245 -19.60 23.50 7.18
N LYS A 246 -20.07 24.49 6.43
CA LYS A 246 -20.99 24.26 5.30
C LYS A 246 -20.44 23.29 4.24
N GLU A 247 -19.16 23.38 3.93
CA GLU A 247 -18.51 22.55 2.90
C GLU A 247 -17.99 21.23 3.48
N LEU A 248 -17.29 21.27 4.61
CA LEU A 248 -16.73 20.07 5.23
C LEU A 248 -17.83 19.15 5.79
N SER A 249 -19.01 19.69 6.14
CA SER A 249 -20.16 18.87 6.50
C SER A 249 -20.68 18.00 5.35
N GLN A 250 -20.34 18.30 4.11
CA GLN A 250 -20.69 17.49 2.93
C GLN A 250 -19.72 16.31 2.70
N VAL A 251 -18.61 16.29 3.43
CA VAL A 251 -17.61 15.22 3.40
C VAL A 251 -17.79 14.37 4.65
N PHE A 252 -18.19 13.11 4.51
CA PHE A 252 -18.26 12.24 5.68
C PHE A 252 -16.92 11.58 5.95
N ASP A 253 -16.58 11.44 7.24
CA ASP A 253 -15.34 10.79 7.65
C ASP A 253 -15.55 9.31 7.91
N CYS A 254 -14.52 8.51 7.67
CA CYS A 254 -14.49 7.07 7.86
C CYS A 254 -13.39 6.69 8.85
N ASP A 255 -13.41 5.46 9.32
CA ASP A 255 -12.33 4.90 10.14
C ASP A 255 -11.48 3.90 9.36
N ASN A 256 -10.24 3.73 9.83
CA ASN A 256 -9.30 2.68 9.44
C ASN A 256 -9.01 1.83 10.69
N TYR A 257 -9.09 0.50 10.56
CA TYR A 257 -8.91 -0.41 11.69
C TYR A 257 -7.74 -1.35 11.47
N TYR A 258 -6.66 -1.10 12.21
CA TYR A 258 -5.48 -1.95 12.34
C TYR A 258 -5.34 -2.31 13.83
N VAL A 259 -5.79 -3.50 14.19
CA VAL A 259 -5.93 -3.93 15.60
C VAL A 259 -5.33 -5.31 15.82
N GLY A 260 -4.89 -5.60 17.04
CA GLY A 260 -4.41 -6.93 17.42
C GLY A 260 -5.49 -8.00 17.40
N GLN A 261 -5.10 -9.28 17.37
CA GLN A 261 -6.05 -10.40 17.29
C GLN A 261 -7.06 -10.42 18.44
N SER A 262 -6.62 -10.17 19.67
CA SER A 262 -7.49 -10.12 20.84
C SER A 262 -8.30 -8.83 20.99
N ASP A 263 -7.96 -7.80 20.18
CA ASP A 263 -8.54 -6.47 20.27
C ASP A 263 -9.65 -6.21 19.22
N ALA A 264 -10.11 -7.25 18.53
CA ALA A 264 -11.22 -7.15 17.57
C ALA A 264 -12.48 -6.47 18.14
N PRO A 265 -12.85 -6.60 19.44
CA PRO A 265 -13.95 -5.87 20.05
C PRO A 265 -13.86 -4.34 19.91
N SER A 266 -12.66 -3.78 19.85
CA SER A 266 -12.43 -2.35 19.68
C SER A 266 -13.05 -1.82 18.37
N CYS A 267 -13.13 -2.63 17.32
CA CYS A 267 -13.79 -2.27 16.06
C CYS A 267 -15.27 -1.93 16.26
N ALA A 268 -15.98 -2.69 17.12
CA ALA A 268 -17.38 -2.39 17.43
C ALA A 268 -17.51 -1.08 18.21
N HIS A 269 -16.71 -0.88 19.23
CA HIS A 269 -16.74 0.35 20.05
C HIS A 269 -16.37 1.59 19.24
N ARG A 270 -15.33 1.53 18.43
CA ARG A 270 -14.90 2.64 17.54
C ARG A 270 -15.98 2.99 16.52
N MET A 271 -16.65 2.00 15.95
CA MET A 271 -17.76 2.22 15.02
C MET A 271 -18.95 2.90 15.70
N VAL A 272 -19.32 2.49 16.92
CA VAL A 272 -20.35 3.17 17.73
C VAL A 272 -19.94 4.62 18.01
N ALA A 273 -18.68 4.87 18.35
CA ALA A 273 -18.16 6.22 18.60
C ALA A 273 -18.19 7.09 17.33
N LEU A 274 -17.75 6.57 16.17
CA LEU A 274 -17.83 7.27 14.89
C LEU A 274 -19.27 7.70 14.57
N LYS A 275 -20.22 6.76 14.65
CA LYS A 275 -21.64 7.04 14.37
C LYS A 275 -22.26 8.02 15.35
N SER A 276 -21.83 8.05 16.61
CA SER A 276 -22.32 9.02 17.59
C SER A 276 -21.91 10.46 17.28
N ARG A 277 -20.71 10.63 16.69
CA ARG A 277 -20.18 11.93 16.29
C ARG A 277 -20.69 12.39 14.92
N GLN A 278 -21.14 11.46 14.08
CA GLN A 278 -21.55 11.68 12.70
C GLN A 278 -22.84 10.90 12.40
N PRO A 279 -23.97 11.24 13.10
CA PRO A 279 -25.21 10.44 13.05
C PRO A 279 -25.96 10.50 11.71
N ASP A 280 -25.58 11.42 10.84
CA ASP A 280 -26.16 11.68 9.50
C ASP A 280 -25.39 10.95 8.36
N ALA A 281 -24.34 10.21 8.69
CA ALA A 281 -23.58 9.43 7.73
C ALA A 281 -23.50 7.95 8.13
N PRO A 282 -23.32 7.03 7.16
CA PRO A 282 -23.22 5.61 7.44
C PRO A 282 -21.94 5.28 8.19
N GLY A 283 -21.95 4.23 8.99
CA GLY A 283 -20.74 3.64 9.52
C GLY A 283 -19.95 2.98 8.39
N PHE A 284 -18.73 3.49 8.12
CA PHE A 284 -17.88 2.97 7.05
C PHE A 284 -16.44 2.81 7.54
N VAL A 285 -15.83 1.65 7.22
CA VAL A 285 -14.40 1.39 7.42
C VAL A 285 -13.74 1.32 6.06
N THR A 286 -12.88 2.30 5.76
CA THR A 286 -12.22 2.41 4.45
C THR A 286 -10.94 1.58 4.35
N GLU A 287 -10.34 1.24 5.50
CA GLU A 287 -9.24 0.29 5.58
C GLU A 287 -9.47 -0.64 6.78
N LEU A 288 -10.17 -1.73 6.52
CA LEU A 288 -10.25 -2.83 7.46
C LEU A 288 -9.10 -3.78 7.18
N GLN A 289 -8.26 -4.03 8.17
CA GLN A 289 -6.99 -4.74 8.04
C GLN A 289 -7.13 -6.11 7.34
N GLY A 290 -6.65 -6.19 6.10
CA GLY A 290 -6.56 -7.45 5.35
C GLY A 290 -5.27 -8.22 5.65
N GLY A 291 -4.24 -7.52 6.13
CA GLY A 291 -2.91 -8.04 6.42
C GLY A 291 -1.95 -6.93 6.85
N TRP A 292 -0.70 -7.02 6.43
CA TRP A 292 0.34 -6.02 6.65
C TRP A 292 1.43 -6.11 5.60
N PHE A 293 2.17 -5.04 5.38
CA PHE A 293 3.25 -4.97 4.41
C PHE A 293 4.57 -5.59 4.91
N SER A 294 5.47 -5.85 3.99
CA SER A 294 6.81 -6.37 4.26
C SER A 294 7.87 -5.27 4.17
N LEU A 295 8.90 -5.37 5.00
CA LEU A 295 9.99 -4.40 5.09
C LEU A 295 11.34 -5.08 4.82
N VAL A 296 12.23 -4.37 4.16
CA VAL A 296 13.64 -4.76 4.07
C VAL A 296 14.24 -4.79 5.48
N THR A 297 14.95 -5.85 5.85
CA THR A 297 15.43 -6.16 7.20
C THR A 297 14.34 -6.33 8.28
N GLY A 298 13.08 -6.27 7.90
CA GLY A 298 11.94 -6.46 8.80
C GLY A 298 11.32 -7.85 8.69
N THR A 299 10.02 -7.92 8.95
CA THR A 299 9.22 -9.13 8.79
C THR A 299 8.56 -9.17 7.42
N LEU A 300 8.33 -10.36 6.89
CA LEU A 300 7.47 -10.54 5.72
C LEU A 300 6.00 -10.47 6.11
N SER A 301 5.15 -10.08 5.17
CA SER A 301 3.70 -10.00 5.37
C SER A 301 3.08 -11.33 5.81
N GLU A 302 3.62 -12.45 5.33
CA GLU A 302 3.18 -13.81 5.69
C GLU A 302 3.42 -14.19 7.15
N ASP A 303 4.34 -13.51 7.83
CA ASP A 303 4.64 -13.70 9.26
C ASP A 303 3.76 -12.82 10.18
N HIS A 304 2.91 -11.99 9.59
CA HIS A 304 2.02 -11.12 10.37
C HIS A 304 0.87 -11.93 10.96
N TYR A 305 0.44 -11.55 12.17
CA TYR A 305 -0.60 -12.25 12.95
C TYR A 305 -1.98 -12.27 12.30
N SER A 306 -2.25 -11.44 11.30
CA SER A 306 -3.58 -11.31 10.71
C SER A 306 -3.91 -12.53 9.85
N ASP A 307 -4.47 -13.55 10.49
CA ASP A 307 -4.96 -14.79 9.88
C ASP A 307 -6.45 -14.70 9.47
N ALA A 308 -7.03 -15.83 9.07
CA ALA A 308 -8.44 -15.92 8.67
C ALA A 308 -9.40 -15.64 9.84
N ARG A 309 -9.04 -15.99 11.08
CA ARG A 309 -9.86 -15.74 12.27
C ARG A 309 -9.88 -14.26 12.58
N HIS A 310 -8.71 -13.60 12.55
CA HIS A 310 -8.61 -12.16 12.73
C HIS A 310 -9.40 -11.39 11.67
N PHE A 311 -9.23 -11.74 10.39
CA PHE A 311 -9.96 -11.14 9.27
C PHE A 311 -11.48 -11.22 9.46
N LYS A 312 -11.97 -12.40 9.88
CA LYS A 312 -13.38 -12.62 10.20
C LYS A 312 -13.86 -11.80 11.39
N ALA A 313 -13.06 -11.77 12.47
CA ALA A 313 -13.41 -11.11 13.71
C ALA A 313 -13.60 -9.60 13.54
N ILE A 314 -12.63 -8.91 12.94
CA ILE A 314 -12.71 -7.46 12.75
C ILE A 314 -13.87 -7.05 11.85
N GLY A 315 -14.17 -7.85 10.82
CA GLY A 315 -15.32 -7.61 9.94
C GLY A 315 -16.65 -7.74 10.67
N LEU A 316 -16.88 -8.83 11.41
CA LEU A 316 -18.10 -9.06 12.14
C LEU A 316 -18.26 -8.10 13.32
N MET A 317 -17.19 -7.75 14.02
CA MET A 317 -17.22 -6.74 15.10
C MET A 317 -17.53 -5.34 14.56
N SER A 318 -17.04 -4.98 13.37
CA SER A 318 -17.44 -3.73 12.72
C SER A 318 -18.95 -3.71 12.41
N ILE A 319 -19.50 -4.81 11.90
CA ILE A 319 -20.94 -4.96 11.67
C ILE A 319 -21.73 -4.85 12.99
N LEU A 320 -21.26 -5.48 14.06
CA LEU A 320 -21.89 -5.34 15.40
C LEU A 320 -21.97 -3.87 15.81
N GLY A 321 -20.92 -3.06 15.57
CA GLY A 321 -20.90 -1.63 15.86
C GLY A 321 -21.85 -0.79 14.98
N GLY A 322 -22.45 -1.38 13.94
CA GLY A 322 -23.37 -0.69 13.01
C GLY A 322 -22.73 -0.23 11.72
N CYS A 323 -21.61 -0.83 11.32
CA CYS A 323 -20.99 -0.63 10.02
C CYS A 323 -21.88 -1.18 8.90
N THR A 324 -22.08 -0.42 7.83
CA THR A 324 -22.76 -0.82 6.60
C THR A 324 -21.93 -0.60 5.35
N GLY A 325 -20.67 -0.24 5.54
CA GLY A 325 -19.65 -0.16 4.50
C GLY A 325 -18.29 -0.67 5.01
N ILE A 326 -17.78 -1.72 4.39
CA ILE A 326 -16.47 -2.32 4.72
C ILE A 326 -15.64 -2.37 3.45
N ASN A 327 -14.42 -1.84 3.51
CA ASN A 327 -13.40 -2.04 2.50
C ASN A 327 -12.20 -2.76 3.14
N TYR A 328 -11.93 -4.00 2.75
CA TYR A 328 -10.75 -4.72 3.23
C TYR A 328 -9.49 -4.24 2.51
N TYR A 329 -8.54 -3.76 3.28
CA TYR A 329 -7.26 -3.24 2.80
C TYR A 329 -6.09 -4.13 3.28
N MET A 330 -5.35 -4.79 2.42
CA MET A 330 -5.67 -5.13 1.03
C MET A 330 -6.53 -6.37 1.01
N LEU A 331 -7.49 -6.45 0.08
CA LEU A 331 -8.11 -7.73 -0.24
C LEU A 331 -7.29 -8.50 -1.27
N ALA A 332 -6.75 -7.80 -2.27
CA ALA A 332 -5.83 -8.37 -3.26
C ALA A 332 -4.47 -7.70 -3.12
N GLY A 333 -3.46 -8.49 -2.83
CA GLY A 333 -2.07 -8.07 -2.80
C GLY A 333 -1.55 -7.69 -4.18
N GLY A 334 -0.34 -7.17 -4.23
CA GLY A 334 0.32 -6.74 -5.45
C GLY A 334 1.83 -6.77 -5.34
N THR A 335 2.50 -6.22 -6.34
CA THR A 335 3.96 -6.18 -6.45
C THR A 335 4.43 -4.77 -6.76
N HIS A 336 5.48 -4.33 -6.09
CA HIS A 336 6.17 -3.06 -6.37
C HIS A 336 7.12 -3.23 -7.56
N PHE A 337 6.56 -3.36 -8.74
CA PHE A 337 7.36 -3.42 -9.96
C PHE A 337 8.17 -2.13 -10.14
N SER A 338 9.34 -2.22 -10.79
CA SER A 338 10.16 -1.07 -11.16
C SER A 338 10.55 -0.12 -10.01
N GLY A 339 10.48 -0.58 -8.75
CA GLY A 339 10.87 0.24 -7.59
C GLY A 339 9.82 1.24 -7.10
N TRP A 340 8.56 1.09 -7.47
CA TRP A 340 7.46 1.95 -7.02
C TRP A 340 7.13 1.85 -5.52
N GLY A 341 7.64 0.85 -4.83
CA GLY A 341 7.57 0.80 -3.37
C GLY A 341 8.27 2.00 -2.72
N ALA A 342 7.75 2.43 -1.59
CA ALA A 342 8.43 3.43 -0.78
C ALA A 342 9.77 2.90 -0.27
N ARG A 343 10.66 3.81 0.14
CA ARG A 343 11.95 3.44 0.72
C ARG A 343 11.77 2.40 1.83
N GLY A 344 12.55 1.35 1.77
CA GLY A 344 12.54 0.27 2.75
C GLY A 344 11.45 -0.78 2.54
N MET A 345 10.59 -0.64 1.54
CA MET A 345 9.62 -1.70 1.19
C MET A 345 10.30 -2.80 0.39
N THR A 346 9.86 -4.05 0.62
CA THR A 346 10.21 -5.17 -0.26
C THR A 346 9.53 -5.02 -1.62
N THR A 347 9.98 -5.80 -2.60
CA THR A 347 9.30 -5.88 -3.90
C THR A 347 7.89 -6.45 -3.75
N SER A 348 7.70 -7.45 -2.91
CA SER A 348 6.37 -7.99 -2.62
C SER A 348 5.53 -6.97 -1.84
N TYR A 349 4.33 -6.73 -2.30
CA TYR A 349 3.23 -6.12 -1.58
C TYR A 349 2.08 -7.12 -1.46
N ASP A 350 2.42 -8.36 -1.18
CA ASP A 350 1.44 -9.44 -0.96
C ASP A 350 0.44 -9.08 0.15
N TYR A 351 0.90 -8.35 1.14
CA TYR A 351 0.13 -7.86 2.27
C TYR A 351 -0.45 -8.99 3.14
N ASN A 352 -0.10 -10.24 2.88
CA ASN A 352 -0.82 -11.41 3.38
C ASN A 352 -2.34 -11.28 3.10
N ALA A 353 -2.70 -10.76 1.95
CA ALA A 353 -4.07 -10.49 1.54
C ALA A 353 -4.87 -11.78 1.30
N ALA A 354 -6.20 -11.68 1.28
CA ALA A 354 -7.07 -12.82 0.99
C ALA A 354 -6.87 -13.38 -0.44
N ILE A 355 -6.53 -12.51 -1.38
CA ILE A 355 -6.02 -12.85 -2.72
C ILE A 355 -4.57 -12.40 -2.75
N HIS A 356 -3.62 -13.32 -2.79
CA HIS A 356 -2.20 -13.03 -2.77
C HIS A 356 -1.73 -12.27 -4.02
N GLU A 357 -0.52 -11.66 -3.99
CA GLU A 357 0.06 -10.95 -5.13
C GLU A 357 0.10 -11.80 -6.41
N ASN A 358 0.37 -13.08 -6.27
CA ASN A 358 0.35 -14.07 -7.33
C ASN A 358 -1.06 -14.56 -7.70
N GLY A 359 -2.12 -14.04 -7.07
CA GLY A 359 -3.52 -14.40 -7.29
C GLY A 359 -4.01 -15.63 -6.54
N ALA A 360 -3.16 -16.32 -5.81
CA ALA A 360 -3.56 -17.47 -5.00
C ALA A 360 -4.55 -17.06 -3.90
N VAL A 361 -5.37 -18.02 -3.46
CA VAL A 361 -6.34 -17.85 -2.40
C VAL A 361 -6.23 -18.95 -1.36
N GLY A 362 -6.58 -18.62 -0.10
CA GLY A 362 -6.45 -19.54 1.04
C GLY A 362 -7.60 -19.36 2.05
N GLU A 363 -7.33 -19.71 3.31
CA GLU A 363 -8.30 -19.65 4.41
C GLU A 363 -8.91 -18.25 4.58
N LYS A 364 -8.12 -17.19 4.45
CA LYS A 364 -8.58 -15.81 4.55
C LYS A 364 -9.61 -15.45 3.46
N TYR A 365 -9.39 -15.95 2.24
CA TYR A 365 -10.37 -15.81 1.15
C TYR A 365 -11.68 -16.54 1.45
N LEU A 366 -11.59 -17.73 2.05
CA LEU A 366 -12.79 -18.46 2.48
C LEU A 366 -13.53 -17.70 3.60
N ALA A 367 -12.80 -17.10 4.52
CA ALA A 367 -13.41 -16.21 5.53
C ALA A 367 -14.13 -15.01 4.89
N ALA A 368 -13.50 -14.34 3.92
CA ALA A 368 -14.10 -13.24 3.17
C ALA A 368 -15.37 -13.69 2.45
N LYS A 369 -15.35 -14.85 1.80
CA LYS A 369 -16.51 -15.43 1.14
C LYS A 369 -17.63 -15.76 2.12
N GLY A 370 -17.32 -16.32 3.27
CA GLY A 370 -18.32 -16.64 4.31
C GLY A 370 -19.02 -15.39 4.84
N ILE A 371 -18.29 -14.28 5.03
CA ILE A 371 -18.86 -12.97 5.38
C ILE A 371 -19.72 -12.43 4.23
N GLY A 372 -19.22 -12.50 2.99
CA GLY A 372 -19.98 -12.07 1.81
C GLY A 372 -21.31 -12.83 1.64
N ASP A 373 -21.31 -14.14 1.87
CA ASP A 373 -22.53 -14.99 1.85
C ASP A 373 -23.51 -14.60 2.98
N PHE A 374 -23.00 -14.27 4.17
CA PHE A 374 -23.80 -13.78 5.30
C PHE A 374 -24.45 -12.42 4.98
N ILE A 375 -23.67 -11.44 4.51
CA ILE A 375 -24.16 -10.12 4.13
C ILE A 375 -25.22 -10.25 3.04
N ARG A 376 -24.93 -10.96 1.95
CA ARG A 376 -25.85 -11.12 0.84
C ARG A 376 -27.18 -11.74 1.26
N LYS A 377 -27.14 -12.69 2.19
CA LYS A 377 -28.36 -13.37 2.67
C LYS A 377 -29.23 -12.46 3.53
N TYR A 378 -28.63 -11.61 4.35
CA TYR A 378 -29.34 -10.81 5.35
C TYR A 378 -29.22 -9.30 5.11
N GLU A 379 -28.84 -8.87 3.92
CA GLU A 379 -28.55 -7.46 3.59
C GLU A 379 -29.71 -6.54 4.01
N SER A 380 -30.94 -6.87 3.62
CA SER A 380 -32.11 -6.07 3.92
C SER A 380 -32.42 -5.93 5.42
N GLN A 381 -32.07 -6.93 6.21
CA GLN A 381 -32.23 -6.93 7.67
C GLN A 381 -31.07 -6.19 8.35
N LEU A 382 -29.83 -6.44 7.91
CA LEU A 382 -28.61 -5.87 8.52
C LEU A 382 -28.53 -4.35 8.36
N ILE A 383 -28.82 -3.85 7.16
CA ILE A 383 -28.65 -2.43 6.79
C ILE A 383 -29.38 -1.49 7.75
N ARG A 384 -30.63 -1.79 8.12
CA ARG A 384 -31.46 -0.98 9.01
C ARG A 384 -31.54 -1.51 10.43
N SER A 385 -30.71 -2.53 10.77
CA SER A 385 -30.69 -3.07 12.14
C SER A 385 -30.11 -2.05 13.12
N VAL A 386 -30.53 -2.15 14.36
CA VAL A 386 -30.11 -1.29 15.48
C VAL A 386 -29.55 -2.12 16.61
N GLY A 387 -28.78 -1.51 17.52
CA GLY A 387 -28.12 -2.17 18.62
C GLY A 387 -26.60 -2.10 18.49
N GLY A 388 -25.89 -2.92 19.25
CA GLY A 388 -24.43 -2.92 19.34
C GLY A 388 -23.92 -3.85 20.44
N PRO A 389 -22.70 -3.61 20.95
CA PRO A 389 -22.18 -4.31 22.12
C PRO A 389 -23.11 -4.16 23.31
N CYS A 390 -23.26 -5.21 24.12
CA CYS A 390 -24.05 -5.20 25.35
C CYS A 390 -23.38 -6.02 26.45
N GLU A 391 -23.84 -5.84 27.68
CA GLU A 391 -23.43 -6.64 28.83
C GLU A 391 -23.89 -8.08 28.68
N MET A 392 -23.12 -9.00 29.29
CA MET A 392 -23.43 -10.43 29.32
C MET A 392 -23.23 -11.01 30.70
N GLU A 393 -24.08 -11.94 31.09
CA GLU A 393 -24.00 -12.71 32.32
C GLU A 393 -23.72 -14.19 32.06
N GLY A 394 -23.10 -14.85 33.06
CA GLY A 394 -22.79 -16.29 33.00
C GLY A 394 -21.64 -16.61 32.04
N THR A 395 -20.78 -15.65 31.71
CA THR A 395 -19.71 -15.75 30.70
C THR A 395 -18.32 -15.78 31.30
N PRO A 396 -17.36 -16.49 30.69
CA PRO A 396 -15.95 -16.40 31.08
C PRO A 396 -15.38 -15.02 30.71
N GLU A 397 -14.35 -14.61 31.46
CA GLU A 397 -13.53 -13.45 31.04
C GLU A 397 -12.97 -13.67 29.65
N GLY A 398 -13.10 -12.63 28.79
CA GLY A 398 -12.66 -12.68 27.40
C GLY A 398 -13.74 -13.09 26.42
N LEU A 399 -14.96 -13.40 26.84
CA LEU A 399 -16.09 -13.50 25.90
C LEU A 399 -16.70 -12.11 25.70
N PHE A 400 -16.75 -11.66 24.45
CA PHE A 400 -17.34 -10.38 24.05
C PHE A 400 -18.53 -10.61 23.12
N GLY A 401 -19.54 -9.74 23.17
CA GLY A 401 -20.64 -9.83 22.22
C GLY A 401 -21.65 -8.69 22.29
N GLY A 402 -22.71 -8.86 21.52
CA GLY A 402 -23.78 -7.91 21.46
C GLY A 402 -24.90 -8.33 20.51
N VAL A 403 -25.90 -7.47 20.40
CA VAL A 403 -27.15 -7.76 19.67
C VAL A 403 -27.45 -6.63 18.71
N ARG A 404 -27.83 -7.00 17.49
CA ARG A 404 -28.50 -6.10 16.54
C ARG A 404 -29.87 -6.64 16.18
N VAL A 405 -30.85 -5.76 16.04
CA VAL A 405 -32.24 -6.12 15.74
C VAL A 405 -32.67 -5.42 14.46
N ALA A 406 -33.15 -6.19 13.51
CA ALA A 406 -33.69 -5.69 12.27
C ALA A 406 -35.11 -5.13 12.46
N PRO A 407 -35.62 -4.26 11.53
CA PRO A 407 -36.97 -3.73 11.59
C PRO A 407 -38.07 -4.79 11.55
N ASP A 408 -37.80 -5.98 10.97
CA ASP A 408 -38.75 -7.10 10.95
C ASP A 408 -38.74 -7.93 12.25
N GLY A 409 -37.82 -7.60 13.20
CA GLY A 409 -37.65 -8.33 14.46
C GLY A 409 -36.63 -9.46 14.39
N THR A 410 -35.92 -9.64 13.26
CA THR A 410 -34.80 -10.59 13.19
C THR A 410 -33.68 -10.12 14.08
N GLN A 411 -33.12 -11.02 14.89
CA GLN A 411 -32.02 -10.72 15.82
C GLN A 411 -30.71 -11.33 15.34
N PHE A 412 -29.65 -10.54 15.42
CA PHE A 412 -28.26 -10.95 15.13
C PHE A 412 -27.46 -10.87 16.43
N ILE A 413 -27.08 -12.01 16.97
CA ILE A 413 -26.27 -12.11 18.18
C ILE A 413 -24.85 -12.41 17.80
N PHE A 414 -23.95 -11.47 18.04
CA PHE A 414 -22.53 -11.57 17.76
C PHE A 414 -21.80 -12.02 19.02
N LEU A 415 -20.94 -13.01 18.88
CA LEU A 415 -20.04 -13.45 19.94
C LEU A 415 -18.61 -13.57 19.42
N HIS A 416 -17.66 -13.17 20.22
CA HIS A 416 -16.23 -13.27 19.96
C HIS A 416 -15.47 -13.76 21.18
N ASN A 417 -14.62 -14.76 20.98
CA ASN A 417 -13.68 -15.25 21.99
C ASN A 417 -12.34 -14.50 21.86
N THR A 418 -12.02 -13.61 22.79
CA THR A 418 -10.75 -12.86 22.78
C THR A 418 -9.55 -13.69 23.23
N ASN A 419 -9.76 -14.88 23.78
CA ASN A 419 -8.70 -15.73 24.30
C ASN A 419 -8.04 -16.53 23.17
N SER A 420 -6.71 -16.49 23.11
CA SER A 420 -5.92 -17.14 22.06
C SER A 420 -5.64 -18.63 22.30
N GLY A 421 -5.92 -19.16 23.51
CA GLY A 421 -5.57 -20.51 23.89
C GLY A 421 -6.72 -21.39 24.35
N LYS A 422 -7.92 -20.84 24.62
CA LYS A 422 -9.02 -21.57 25.24
C LYS A 422 -10.28 -21.53 24.38
N THR A 423 -10.87 -22.69 24.15
CA THR A 423 -12.24 -22.83 23.63
C THR A 423 -13.23 -22.44 24.72
N PHE A 424 -14.19 -21.57 24.39
CA PHE A 424 -15.29 -21.21 25.28
C PHE A 424 -16.55 -21.96 24.87
N LYS A 425 -17.19 -22.64 25.85
CA LYS A 425 -18.43 -23.38 25.65
C LYS A 425 -19.32 -23.24 26.86
N GLY A 426 -20.58 -22.92 26.64
CA GLY A 426 -21.55 -22.73 27.73
C GLY A 426 -22.83 -22.05 27.28
N ASN A 427 -23.47 -21.41 28.25
CA ASN A 427 -24.58 -20.51 28.00
C ASN A 427 -24.17 -19.09 28.36
N ALA A 428 -24.63 -18.14 27.58
CA ALA A 428 -24.47 -16.70 27.82
C ALA A 428 -25.84 -16.04 27.83
N THR A 429 -26.06 -15.13 28.77
CA THR A 429 -27.25 -14.28 28.76
C THR A 429 -26.84 -12.87 28.39
N LEU A 430 -27.25 -12.41 27.21
CA LEU A 430 -27.03 -11.05 26.73
C LEU A 430 -28.09 -10.13 27.31
N LEU A 431 -27.68 -8.92 27.69
CA LEU A 431 -28.52 -7.88 28.32
C LEU A 431 -28.57 -6.62 27.41
N PRO A 432 -29.30 -6.64 26.28
CA PRO A 432 -29.33 -5.52 25.32
C PRO A 432 -29.98 -4.27 25.91
N GLY A 433 -30.89 -4.43 26.85
CA GLY A 433 -31.57 -3.32 27.54
C GLY A 433 -32.32 -2.41 26.57
N LYS A 434 -32.11 -1.09 26.68
CA LYS A 434 -32.78 -0.07 25.91
C LYS A 434 -31.94 0.38 24.68
N ILE A 435 -32.39 -0.02 23.50
CA ILE A 435 -31.74 0.31 22.23
C ILE A 435 -32.40 1.55 21.63
N LYS A 436 -31.60 2.58 21.32
CA LYS A 436 -32.09 3.79 20.63
C LYS A 436 -32.41 3.46 19.16
N LEU A 437 -33.58 3.85 18.70
CA LEU A 437 -33.94 3.73 17.29
C LEU A 437 -33.40 4.95 16.49
N PRO A 438 -32.94 4.78 15.24
CA PRO A 438 -32.59 5.89 14.39
C PRO A 438 -33.85 6.67 14.00
N GLN A 439 -33.77 7.98 14.00
CA GLN A 439 -34.88 8.80 13.53
C GLN A 439 -35.07 8.58 12.01
N LYS A 440 -36.32 8.64 11.57
CA LYS A 440 -36.65 8.62 10.14
C LYS A 440 -35.98 9.82 9.47
N ALA A 441 -35.22 9.54 8.42
CA ALA A 441 -34.65 10.58 7.58
C ALA A 441 -35.79 11.44 7.00
N MET A 442 -35.83 12.72 7.35
CA MET A 442 -36.71 13.70 6.74
C MET A 442 -35.97 14.46 5.66
N TYR A 443 -36.56 14.58 4.50
CA TYR A 443 -36.01 15.34 3.37
C TYR A 443 -36.87 16.56 3.10
N ASN A 444 -36.24 17.70 2.91
CA ASN A 444 -36.83 18.85 2.25
C ASN A 444 -36.40 18.93 0.80
N ILE A 445 -37.19 19.55 -0.05
CA ILE A 445 -36.77 19.90 -1.41
C ILE A 445 -36.29 21.35 -1.34
N ASP A 446 -35.04 21.57 -1.75
CA ASP A 446 -34.49 22.91 -1.85
C ASP A 446 -35.09 23.68 -3.04
N GLN A 447 -34.74 24.96 -3.16
CA GLN A 447 -35.24 25.81 -4.24
C GLN A 447 -34.79 25.40 -5.65
N ASN A 448 -33.86 24.41 -5.76
CA ASN A 448 -33.35 23.84 -7.02
C ASN A 448 -33.97 22.45 -7.30
N GLY A 449 -34.91 22.00 -6.45
CA GLY A 449 -35.56 20.68 -6.59
C GLY A 449 -34.75 19.52 -6.01
N HIS A 450 -33.67 19.78 -5.30
CA HIS A 450 -32.83 18.73 -4.67
C HIS A 450 -33.47 18.30 -3.33
N LYS A 451 -33.38 17.01 -3.04
CA LYS A 451 -33.74 16.49 -1.70
C LYS A 451 -32.60 16.74 -0.74
N VAL A 452 -32.78 17.59 0.21
CA VAL A 452 -31.87 17.88 1.30
C VAL A 452 -32.26 17.07 2.52
N LEU A 453 -31.37 16.26 3.06
CA LEU A 453 -31.61 15.51 4.30
C LEU A 453 -31.68 16.50 5.46
N MET A 454 -32.85 16.64 6.04
CA MET A 454 -33.08 17.39 7.28
C MET A 454 -32.95 16.45 8.46
N GLN A 455 -31.93 16.66 9.31
CA GLN A 455 -32.01 16.07 10.64
C GLN A 455 -33.08 16.80 11.44
N ALA A 456 -34.06 16.03 11.93
CA ALA A 456 -34.89 16.54 13.00
C ALA A 456 -33.99 16.88 14.20
N ASN A 457 -34.23 18.04 14.79
CA ASN A 457 -33.53 18.58 15.95
C ASN A 457 -33.06 17.46 16.90
N ALA A 458 -31.81 17.53 17.31
CA ALA A 458 -31.13 16.59 18.19
C ALA A 458 -31.67 16.49 19.63
N ASN A 459 -32.91 16.91 19.87
CA ASN A 459 -33.70 16.49 21.01
C ASN A 459 -34.16 15.06 20.77
N LEU A 460 -33.19 14.16 20.88
CA LEU A 460 -33.27 12.72 20.73
C LEU A 460 -34.10 12.10 21.87
N HIS A 461 -35.36 12.43 21.96
CA HIS A 461 -36.36 11.60 22.60
C HIS A 461 -37.03 10.70 21.54
N GLY A 462 -36.20 10.11 20.67
CA GLY A 462 -36.65 9.11 19.71
C GLY A 462 -37.09 7.85 20.44
N ASP A 463 -38.06 7.15 19.84
CA ASP A 463 -38.51 5.85 20.28
C ASP A 463 -37.32 4.92 20.56
N SER A 464 -37.40 4.16 21.64
CA SER A 464 -36.41 3.14 21.99
C SER A 464 -37.08 1.78 22.01
N LEU A 465 -36.37 0.77 21.55
CA LEU A 465 -36.73 -0.62 21.68
C LEU A 465 -36.15 -1.16 23.00
N THR A 466 -37.00 -1.62 23.91
CA THR A 466 -36.55 -2.36 25.09
C THR A 466 -36.58 -3.85 24.77
N MET A 467 -35.44 -4.52 25.01
CA MET A 467 -35.31 -5.94 24.77
C MET A 467 -35.14 -6.71 26.08
N ASP A 468 -35.80 -7.86 26.16
CA ASP A 468 -35.58 -8.82 27.23
C ASP A 468 -34.20 -9.47 27.12
N PRO A 469 -33.64 -9.99 28.23
CA PRO A 469 -32.44 -10.79 28.22
C PRO A 469 -32.54 -11.99 27.27
N ILE A 470 -31.48 -12.29 26.55
CA ILE A 470 -31.41 -13.37 25.56
C ILE A 470 -30.40 -14.42 25.99
N THR A 471 -30.86 -15.61 26.38
CA THR A 471 -29.96 -16.70 26.73
C THR A 471 -29.74 -17.62 25.53
N ILE A 472 -28.45 -17.87 25.21
CA ILE A 472 -28.03 -18.72 24.09
C ILE A 472 -26.95 -19.71 24.55
N ALA A 473 -26.94 -20.89 23.94
CA ALA A 473 -25.83 -21.84 24.05
C ALA A 473 -24.81 -21.55 22.95
N TYR A 474 -23.53 -21.60 23.28
CA TYR A 474 -22.46 -21.29 22.33
C TYR A 474 -21.26 -22.22 22.50
N GLU A 475 -20.47 -22.33 21.42
CA GLU A 475 -19.14 -22.93 21.40
C GLU A 475 -18.27 -22.15 20.42
N LEU A 476 -17.14 -21.58 20.92
CA LEU A 476 -16.22 -20.72 20.19
C LEU A 476 -14.79 -21.19 20.42
N GLU A 477 -14.11 -21.56 19.36
CA GLU A 477 -12.68 -21.82 19.36
C GLU A 477 -11.89 -20.55 19.79
N PRO A 478 -10.59 -20.67 20.12
CA PRO A 478 -9.74 -19.53 20.38
C PRO A 478 -9.81 -18.50 19.25
N LEU A 479 -9.98 -17.21 19.59
CA LEU A 479 -10.07 -16.07 18.65
C LEU A 479 -11.20 -16.18 17.60
N ASP A 480 -12.17 -17.09 17.80
CA ASP A 480 -13.27 -17.27 16.86
C ASP A 480 -14.40 -16.25 17.06
N THR A 481 -15.10 -15.94 15.98
CA THR A 481 -16.25 -15.03 15.96
C THR A 481 -17.39 -15.68 15.20
N LYS A 482 -18.57 -15.68 15.78
CA LYS A 482 -19.80 -16.21 15.19
C LYS A 482 -20.98 -15.29 15.40
N VAL A 483 -21.96 -15.40 14.51
CA VAL A 483 -23.24 -14.68 14.59
C VAL A 483 -24.36 -15.69 14.59
N LEU A 484 -25.18 -15.68 15.64
CA LEU A 484 -26.42 -16.43 15.69
C LEU A 484 -27.55 -15.56 15.15
N VAL A 485 -28.16 -15.97 14.05
CA VAL A 485 -29.32 -15.27 13.46
C VAL A 485 -30.59 -15.94 13.91
N ILE A 486 -31.41 -15.23 14.66
CA ILE A 486 -32.72 -15.70 15.16
C ILE A 486 -33.82 -15.00 14.32
N PRO A 487 -34.60 -15.73 13.53
CA PRO A 487 -35.71 -15.14 12.77
C PRO A 487 -36.74 -14.48 13.66
N ALA A 488 -37.43 -13.47 13.13
CA ALA A 488 -38.49 -12.75 13.82
C ALA A 488 -39.52 -13.68 14.47
N GLY A 489 -39.85 -13.42 15.73
CA GLY A 489 -40.84 -14.21 16.52
C GLY A 489 -40.39 -15.63 16.88
N LYS A 490 -39.12 -16.00 16.66
CA LYS A 490 -38.58 -17.32 17.04
C LYS A 490 -37.73 -17.22 18.31
N LYS A 491 -37.60 -18.35 19.02
CA LYS A 491 -36.69 -18.47 20.18
C LYS A 491 -35.27 -18.77 19.72
N ALA A 492 -34.29 -18.53 20.57
CA ALA A 492 -32.84 -18.72 20.29
C ALA A 492 -32.47 -20.09 19.72
N LYS A 493 -33.13 -21.17 20.19
CA LYS A 493 -32.90 -22.54 19.69
C LYS A 493 -33.23 -22.74 18.20
N ALA A 494 -34.01 -21.85 17.60
CA ALA A 494 -34.33 -21.87 16.17
C ALA A 494 -33.33 -21.04 15.34
N GLY A 495 -32.35 -20.47 15.96
CA GLY A 495 -31.33 -19.65 15.32
C GLY A 495 -30.35 -20.47 14.46
N THR A 496 -29.67 -19.79 13.55
CA THR A 496 -28.67 -20.37 12.67
C THR A 496 -27.34 -19.62 12.82
N TRP A 497 -26.27 -20.37 13.09
CA TRP A 497 -24.92 -19.80 13.19
C TRP A 497 -24.33 -19.42 11.84
N TRP A 498 -23.61 -18.28 11.78
CA TRP A 498 -22.92 -17.71 10.63
C TRP A 498 -21.51 -17.20 11.02
N PRO A 499 -20.56 -17.02 10.09
CA PRO A 499 -20.62 -17.46 8.70
C PRO A 499 -20.69 -18.99 8.57
N LYS A 500 -21.24 -19.47 7.44
CA LYS A 500 -21.10 -20.88 7.05
C LYS A 500 -19.71 -21.06 6.44
N GLU A 501 -19.12 -22.25 6.61
CA GLU A 501 -17.86 -22.58 5.97
C GLU A 501 -18.07 -22.77 4.47
N PRO A 502 -17.40 -22.01 3.61
CA PRO A 502 -17.44 -22.23 2.18
C PRO A 502 -16.75 -23.55 1.80
N ALA A 503 -17.06 -24.05 0.61
CA ALA A 503 -16.40 -25.24 0.07
C ALA A 503 -14.89 -24.98 -0.11
N ALA A 504 -14.07 -25.98 0.20
CA ALA A 504 -12.63 -25.91 0.07
C ALA A 504 -12.18 -25.64 -1.39
N ILE A 505 -11.04 -25.00 -1.52
CA ILE A 505 -10.43 -24.68 -2.81
C ILE A 505 -9.92 -25.98 -3.44
N LYS A 506 -10.30 -26.23 -4.70
CA LYS A 506 -9.84 -27.39 -5.44
C LYS A 506 -8.42 -27.14 -5.99
N ARG A 507 -7.49 -27.97 -5.58
CA ARG A 507 -6.09 -27.90 -6.01
C ARG A 507 -5.70 -29.12 -6.84
N PRO A 508 -4.75 -28.97 -7.80
CA PRO A 508 -4.20 -30.10 -8.53
C PRO A 508 -3.40 -30.99 -7.56
N SER A 509 -3.43 -32.27 -7.81
CA SER A 509 -2.72 -33.29 -7.00
C SER A 509 -1.20 -33.26 -7.21
N ARG A 510 -0.74 -32.70 -8.32
CA ARG A 510 0.69 -32.64 -8.68
C ARG A 510 1.02 -31.32 -9.34
N LEU A 511 2.15 -30.75 -8.95
CA LEU A 511 2.74 -29.53 -9.55
C LEU A 511 3.93 -29.92 -10.45
N PRO A 512 4.32 -29.08 -11.39
CA PRO A 512 5.60 -29.23 -12.09
C PRO A 512 6.77 -29.21 -11.11
N GLU A 513 7.84 -29.90 -11.46
CA GLU A 513 9.07 -29.90 -10.67
C GLU A 513 9.76 -28.51 -10.80
N PRO A 514 10.41 -28.02 -9.74
CA PRO A 514 11.24 -26.84 -9.81
C PRO A 514 12.38 -26.97 -10.82
N VAL A 515 12.76 -25.85 -11.43
CA VAL A 515 13.89 -25.76 -12.36
C VAL A 515 15.08 -25.11 -11.64
N ARG A 516 16.08 -25.88 -11.31
CA ARG A 516 17.36 -25.39 -10.80
C ARG A 516 18.20 -24.87 -11.95
N ILE A 517 18.71 -23.65 -11.83
CA ILE A 517 19.56 -23.04 -12.83
C ILE A 517 21.00 -23.48 -12.62
N THR A 518 21.62 -24.01 -13.67
CA THR A 518 22.98 -24.60 -13.62
C THR A 518 24.07 -23.60 -13.94
N PHE A 519 23.79 -22.56 -14.73
CA PHE A 519 24.75 -21.52 -15.09
C PHE A 519 24.04 -20.19 -15.41
N ALA A 520 24.78 -19.13 -15.29
CA ALA A 520 24.41 -17.79 -15.75
C ALA A 520 25.50 -17.24 -16.66
N LYS A 521 25.15 -16.29 -17.50
CA LYS A 521 26.14 -15.45 -18.19
C LYS A 521 26.32 -14.15 -17.40
N ARG A 522 27.56 -13.72 -17.26
CA ARG A 522 27.96 -12.58 -16.42
C ARG A 522 28.76 -11.56 -17.21
N LYS A 523 28.50 -10.27 -16.95
CA LYS A 523 29.29 -9.15 -17.47
C LYS A 523 29.41 -8.05 -16.42
N GLU A 524 30.60 -7.48 -16.28
CA GLU A 524 30.80 -6.26 -15.50
C GLU A 524 30.35 -5.05 -16.30
N ASP A 525 29.74 -4.08 -15.62
CA ASP A 525 29.31 -2.85 -16.26
C ASP A 525 30.51 -1.96 -16.60
N ALA A 526 30.65 -1.62 -17.86
CA ALA A 526 31.63 -0.68 -18.34
C ALA A 526 31.10 0.77 -18.28
N THR A 527 30.89 1.31 -17.06
CA THR A 527 30.45 2.70 -16.85
C THR A 527 31.29 3.73 -17.62
N ARG A 528 32.49 3.36 -18.04
CA ARG A 528 33.39 4.19 -18.87
C ARG A 528 32.80 4.58 -20.22
N GLN A 529 31.86 3.82 -20.76
CA GLN A 529 31.19 4.08 -22.04
C GLN A 529 29.94 4.96 -21.90
N ALA A 530 29.57 5.35 -20.67
CA ALA A 530 28.41 6.19 -20.43
C ALA A 530 28.54 7.57 -21.10
N ARG A 531 27.42 8.15 -21.51
CA ARG A 531 27.38 9.51 -22.05
C ARG A 531 27.44 10.51 -20.89
N TRP A 532 28.65 11.04 -20.65
CA TRP A 532 28.91 11.98 -19.56
C TRP A 532 28.50 13.39 -19.92
N ILE A 533 27.87 14.08 -18.98
CA ILE A 533 27.45 15.49 -19.07
C ILE A 533 28.16 16.24 -17.94
N PRO A 534 28.95 17.29 -18.22
CA PRO A 534 29.63 18.06 -17.18
C PRO A 534 28.59 18.80 -16.30
N LEU A 535 28.82 18.79 -15.00
CA LEU A 535 28.02 19.51 -14.02
C LEU A 535 28.77 20.78 -13.59
N SER A 536 28.12 21.94 -13.70
CA SER A 536 28.70 23.19 -13.19
C SER A 536 28.75 23.20 -11.65
N ARG A 537 27.88 22.42 -11.02
CA ARG A 537 27.85 22.14 -9.58
C ARG A 537 27.02 20.87 -9.33
N LEU A 538 27.23 20.23 -8.19
CA LEU A 538 26.36 19.16 -7.71
C LEU A 538 25.01 19.75 -7.29
N ILE A 539 23.92 19.17 -7.77
CA ILE A 539 22.53 19.59 -7.50
C ILE A 539 21.64 18.35 -7.34
N SER A 540 20.45 18.53 -6.81
CA SER A 540 19.52 17.42 -6.64
C SER A 540 19.13 16.78 -7.96
N LEU A 541 18.81 15.49 -7.95
CA LEU A 541 18.31 14.77 -9.14
C LEU A 541 17.03 15.42 -9.69
N SER A 542 16.15 15.90 -8.83
CA SER A 542 14.93 16.61 -9.25
C SER A 542 15.25 17.90 -10.00
N ASP A 543 16.29 18.64 -9.59
CA ASP A 543 16.76 19.83 -10.32
C ASP A 543 17.32 19.49 -11.70
N MET A 544 17.86 18.28 -11.86
CA MET A 544 18.30 17.72 -13.15
C MET A 544 17.17 17.07 -13.97
N ASN A 545 15.92 17.13 -13.54
CA ASN A 545 14.77 16.42 -14.14
C ASN A 545 14.89 14.89 -14.10
N VAL A 546 15.63 14.34 -13.17
CA VAL A 546 15.71 12.89 -12.94
C VAL A 546 14.72 12.52 -11.85
N ASN A 547 13.55 12.03 -12.26
CA ASN A 547 12.39 11.81 -11.38
C ASN A 547 11.98 10.33 -11.27
N ASP A 548 12.70 9.42 -11.88
CA ASP A 548 12.41 7.98 -11.88
C ASP A 548 13.40 7.15 -11.04
N PHE A 549 13.19 5.84 -10.98
CA PHE A 549 13.94 4.89 -10.15
C PHE A 549 15.15 4.31 -10.89
N ARG A 550 15.88 5.13 -11.60
CA ARG A 550 17.10 4.70 -12.28
C ARG A 550 18.34 4.87 -11.41
N TYR A 551 19.41 4.24 -11.81
CA TYR A 551 20.73 4.55 -11.27
C TYR A 551 21.24 5.87 -11.84
N SER A 552 21.99 6.59 -11.02
CA SER A 552 22.69 7.81 -11.43
C SER A 552 24.18 7.58 -11.30
N LEU A 553 24.92 7.90 -12.36
CA LEU A 553 26.36 7.73 -12.40
C LEU A 553 27.02 9.10 -12.30
N TYR A 554 28.06 9.21 -11.47
CA TYR A 554 28.89 10.39 -11.36
C TYR A 554 30.34 10.02 -11.62
N ARG A 555 31.06 10.90 -12.31
CA ARG A 555 32.49 10.74 -12.55
C ARG A 555 33.19 12.04 -12.25
N ALA A 556 34.38 11.95 -11.61
CA ALA A 556 35.30 13.06 -11.49
C ALA A 556 36.68 12.64 -12.00
N LYS A 557 37.37 13.57 -12.68
CA LYS A 557 38.78 13.44 -13.05
C LYS A 557 39.57 14.52 -12.36
N VAL A 558 40.68 14.16 -11.76
CA VAL A 558 41.49 15.08 -10.99
C VAL A 558 42.98 14.79 -11.21
N ASN A 559 43.77 15.85 -11.48
CA ASN A 559 45.21 15.78 -11.51
C ASN A 559 45.79 16.13 -10.15
N LEU A 560 46.54 15.21 -9.57
CA LEU A 560 47.18 15.38 -8.27
C LEU A 560 48.68 15.38 -8.40
N SER A 561 49.33 16.26 -7.62
CA SER A 561 50.77 16.12 -7.38
C SER A 561 51.01 14.88 -6.53
N ARG A 562 52.25 14.45 -6.47
CA ARG A 562 52.68 13.33 -5.62
C ARG A 562 52.33 13.59 -4.15
N GLU A 563 52.62 14.77 -3.64
CA GLU A 563 52.29 15.18 -2.27
C GLU A 563 50.76 15.12 -1.99
N GLN A 564 49.96 15.62 -2.92
CA GLN A 564 48.49 15.56 -2.80
C GLN A 564 48.00 14.11 -2.79
N ALA A 565 48.47 13.28 -3.72
CA ALA A 565 48.08 11.88 -3.81
C ALA A 565 48.43 11.08 -2.54
N GLU A 566 49.57 11.41 -1.89
CA GLU A 566 50.03 10.80 -0.64
C GLU A 566 49.27 11.32 0.59
N ASN A 567 48.74 12.57 0.56
CA ASN A 567 48.09 13.23 1.69
C ASN A 567 46.58 13.05 1.74
N GLU A 568 45.89 12.93 0.58
CA GLU A 568 44.47 12.71 0.53
C GLU A 568 44.14 11.29 1.02
N LYS A 569 43.27 11.19 2.04
CA LYS A 569 42.91 9.90 2.69
C LYS A 569 41.49 9.50 2.44
N PHE A 570 40.58 10.47 2.29
CA PHE A 570 39.16 10.21 2.27
C PHE A 570 38.50 10.85 1.04
N LEU A 571 37.47 10.18 0.53
CA LEU A 571 36.46 10.78 -0.33
C LEU A 571 35.21 10.96 0.48
N LEU A 572 34.72 12.18 0.59
CA LEU A 572 33.59 12.58 1.39
C LEU A 572 32.41 12.95 0.47
N PHE A 573 31.22 12.50 0.84
CA PHE A 573 29.98 12.87 0.18
C PHE A 573 29.02 13.52 1.17
N ASN A 574 28.53 14.72 0.83
CA ASN A 574 27.36 15.33 1.45
C ASN A 574 26.17 15.11 0.53
N MET A 575 25.18 14.36 0.98
CA MET A 575 24.02 13.98 0.18
C MET A 575 22.76 14.63 0.71
N PHE A 576 21.74 14.75 -0.15
CA PHE A 576 20.43 15.27 0.25
C PHE A 576 19.62 14.23 1.02
N THR A 577 19.90 12.95 0.79
CA THR A 577 19.20 11.85 1.42
C THR A 577 20.13 10.66 1.69
N ARG A 578 19.59 9.62 2.33
CA ARG A 578 20.25 8.33 2.60
C ARG A 578 20.27 7.35 1.42
N ASP A 579 20.27 7.82 0.23
CA ASP A 579 20.53 6.96 -0.91
C ASP A 579 21.95 6.35 -0.80
N ILE A 580 22.21 5.30 -1.53
CA ILE A 580 23.44 4.56 -1.41
C ILE A 580 24.38 4.94 -2.56
N VAL A 581 25.67 5.07 -2.25
CA VAL A 581 26.71 5.23 -3.24
C VAL A 581 27.72 4.08 -3.16
N SER A 582 28.19 3.61 -4.33
CA SER A 582 29.34 2.73 -4.47
C SER A 582 30.39 3.45 -5.29
N VAL A 583 31.66 3.36 -4.88
CA VAL A 583 32.74 4.18 -5.40
C VAL A 583 33.89 3.33 -5.90
N GLN A 584 34.50 3.74 -7.02
CA GLN A 584 35.69 3.19 -7.59
C GLN A 584 36.70 4.33 -7.85
N VAL A 585 37.94 4.12 -7.49
CA VAL A 585 39.07 5.04 -7.74
C VAL A 585 40.10 4.32 -8.58
N ASN A 586 40.43 4.87 -9.74
CA ASN A 586 41.40 4.30 -10.68
C ASN A 586 41.10 2.81 -11.01
N GLY A 587 39.81 2.45 -11.16
CA GLY A 587 39.39 1.09 -11.43
C GLY A 587 39.36 0.15 -10.24
N LYS A 588 39.66 0.61 -9.03
CA LYS A 588 39.61 -0.18 -7.80
C LYS A 588 38.44 0.22 -6.93
N ASN A 589 37.66 -0.74 -6.46
CA ASN A 589 36.58 -0.45 -5.51
C ASN A 589 37.16 0.03 -4.18
N VAL A 590 36.57 1.09 -3.63
CA VAL A 590 36.98 1.64 -2.34
C VAL A 590 35.94 1.36 -1.28
N THR A 591 36.41 1.09 -0.07
CA THR A 591 35.55 0.64 1.04
C THR A 591 35.03 1.84 1.82
N ARG A 592 33.78 1.84 2.21
CA ARG A 592 33.26 2.77 3.21
C ARG A 592 33.98 2.58 4.55
N LEU A 593 34.20 3.68 5.27
CA LEU A 593 34.83 3.62 6.60
C LEU A 593 34.00 2.87 7.64
N PHE A 594 32.65 2.94 7.52
CA PHE A 594 31.74 2.29 8.44
C PHE A 594 30.65 1.52 7.69
N PRO A 595 31.00 0.47 6.94
CA PRO A 595 30.06 -0.25 6.10
C PRO A 595 28.90 -0.83 6.88
N ASP A 596 29.14 -1.34 8.10
CA ASP A 596 28.10 -1.98 8.93
C ASP A 596 27.07 -0.97 9.45
N LYS A 597 27.49 0.26 9.75
CA LYS A 597 26.57 1.31 10.13
C LYS A 597 25.73 1.81 8.95
N ALA A 598 26.34 1.96 7.80
CA ALA A 598 25.66 2.46 6.62
C ALA A 598 24.66 1.45 6.06
N ASP A 599 25.04 0.18 5.94
CA ASP A 599 24.17 -0.85 5.35
C ASP A 599 23.10 -1.35 6.34
N ALA A 600 23.41 -1.50 7.62
CA ALA A 600 22.45 -1.93 8.62
C ALA A 600 21.48 -0.83 9.07
N GLN A 601 21.93 0.43 9.16
CA GLN A 601 21.07 1.53 9.57
C GLN A 601 20.15 2.05 8.44
N THR A 602 20.57 1.87 7.19
CA THR A 602 19.79 2.34 6.04
C THR A 602 18.47 1.58 5.86
N TRP A 603 18.35 0.38 6.44
CA TRP A 603 17.26 -0.56 6.17
C TRP A 603 16.50 -1.03 7.41
N THR A 604 16.58 -0.34 8.52
CA THR A 604 15.75 -0.67 9.67
C THR A 604 14.32 -0.17 9.46
N THR A 605 13.34 -0.85 10.04
CA THR A 605 11.94 -0.40 10.06
C THR A 605 11.79 1.03 10.52
N ARG A 606 12.66 1.47 11.42
CA ARG A 606 12.73 2.85 11.90
C ARG A 606 12.96 3.84 10.77
N ASN A 607 13.80 3.51 9.81
CA ASN A 607 14.19 4.40 8.72
C ASN A 607 13.13 4.54 7.61
N CYS A 608 12.13 3.66 7.57
CA CYS A 608 11.01 3.77 6.63
C CYS A 608 10.05 4.90 6.98
N PHE A 609 9.95 5.22 8.27
CA PHE A 609 8.97 6.16 8.81
C PHE A 609 9.58 7.42 9.41
N GLU A 610 10.86 7.40 9.76
CA GLU A 610 11.51 8.53 10.41
C GLU A 610 12.22 9.44 9.43
N ARG A 611 12.09 10.73 9.69
CA ARG A 611 12.85 11.81 9.07
C ARG A 611 14.34 11.58 9.33
N ILE A 612 15.10 11.59 8.28
CA ILE A 612 16.52 11.33 8.35
C ILE A 612 17.26 12.63 8.19
N ARG A 613 18.11 12.93 9.16
CA ARG A 613 18.96 14.12 9.10
C ARG A 613 20.20 13.83 8.24
N PRO A 614 20.62 14.76 7.37
CA PRO A 614 21.78 14.58 6.52
C PRO A 614 23.09 14.29 7.30
N ASP A 615 23.17 14.78 8.52
CA ASP A 615 24.33 14.65 9.42
C ASP A 615 24.44 13.27 10.10
N GLU A 616 23.46 12.40 9.95
CA GLU A 616 23.49 11.03 10.50
C GLU A 616 24.17 10.03 9.56
N TYR A 617 24.76 10.50 8.43
CA TYR A 617 25.34 9.65 7.40
C TYR A 617 26.84 9.60 7.42
N ASP A 618 27.30 8.39 7.30
CA ASP A 618 28.68 8.12 7.00
C ASP A 618 28.83 7.75 5.52
N ASN A 619 29.05 8.76 4.69
CA ASN A 619 29.40 8.60 3.29
C ASN A 619 30.86 8.96 3.07
N ARG A 620 31.74 8.42 3.93
CA ARG A 620 33.18 8.54 3.87
C ARG A 620 33.78 7.27 3.32
N PHE A 621 34.70 7.41 2.36
CA PHE A 621 35.40 6.30 1.75
C PHE A 621 36.88 6.48 1.96
N ASP A 622 37.57 5.42 2.37
CA ASP A 622 39.00 5.41 2.47
C ASP A 622 39.62 5.24 1.08
N VAL A 623 40.31 6.28 0.59
CA VAL A 623 40.99 6.29 -0.69
C VAL A 623 42.49 6.21 -0.55
N SER A 624 42.98 5.97 0.67
CA SER A 624 44.42 5.87 0.96
C SER A 624 45.10 4.81 0.07
N GLY A 625 46.14 5.20 -0.63
CA GLY A 625 46.89 4.29 -1.50
C GLY A 625 46.18 3.88 -2.81
N THR A 626 45.05 4.49 -3.13
CA THR A 626 44.37 4.30 -4.43
C THR A 626 44.66 5.44 -5.40
N LEU A 627 45.01 6.60 -4.89
CA LEU A 627 45.40 7.80 -5.67
C LEU A 627 46.84 7.73 -6.14
N GLN A 628 47.13 8.34 -7.28
CA GLN A 628 48.44 8.39 -7.90
C GLN A 628 48.80 9.80 -8.38
N GLU A 629 50.09 10.07 -8.57
CA GLU A 629 50.57 11.28 -9.25
C GLU A 629 50.03 11.32 -10.67
N GLY A 630 49.51 12.49 -11.11
CA GLY A 630 48.88 12.68 -12.41
C GLY A 630 47.34 12.49 -12.34
N GLU A 631 46.76 12.05 -13.47
CA GLU A 631 45.31 11.90 -13.60
C GLU A 631 44.78 10.75 -12.76
N ASN A 632 43.73 11.02 -11.99
CA ASN A 632 42.95 10.06 -11.25
C ASN A 632 41.51 10.13 -11.71
N GLU A 633 40.85 8.98 -11.81
CA GLU A 633 39.40 8.86 -12.13
C GLU A 633 38.67 8.31 -10.92
N ILE A 634 37.56 8.99 -10.54
CA ILE A 634 36.62 8.57 -9.50
C ILE A 634 35.26 8.31 -10.17
N LEU A 635 34.75 7.09 -10.02
CA LEU A 635 33.45 6.68 -10.51
C LEU A 635 32.55 6.39 -9.34
N VAL A 636 31.28 6.86 -9.43
CA VAL A 636 30.26 6.65 -8.41
C VAL A 636 28.99 6.12 -9.04
N VAL A 637 28.48 5.02 -8.52
CA VAL A 637 27.10 4.57 -8.75
C VAL A 637 26.25 5.06 -7.60
N TYR A 638 25.31 5.93 -7.90
CA TYR A 638 24.30 6.42 -6.95
C TYR A 638 23.02 5.62 -7.13
N GLU A 639 22.56 4.96 -6.10
CA GLU A 639 21.32 4.20 -6.08
C GLU A 639 20.24 5.00 -5.38
N ASN A 640 19.25 5.46 -6.16
CA ASN A 640 18.09 6.15 -5.65
C ASN A 640 17.10 5.13 -5.04
N LEU A 641 16.89 5.22 -3.73
CA LEU A 641 16.06 4.29 -2.96
C LEU A 641 14.58 4.65 -2.92
N GLY A 642 14.20 5.76 -3.51
CA GLY A 642 12.85 6.29 -3.42
C GLY A 642 12.64 7.18 -2.19
N HIS A 643 11.43 7.71 -2.07
CA HIS A 643 11.00 8.47 -0.90
C HIS A 643 10.23 7.58 0.08
N ALA A 644 10.25 7.94 1.36
CA ALA A 644 9.34 7.37 2.35
C ALA A 644 7.88 7.65 1.95
N HIS A 645 6.98 6.73 2.29
CA HIS A 645 5.55 6.90 2.06
C HIS A 645 4.86 7.70 3.17
N GLY A 646 5.55 7.89 4.28
CA GLY A 646 4.99 8.50 5.49
C GLY A 646 4.95 10.02 5.42
N TYR A 647 4.96 10.59 6.56
CA TYR A 647 4.56 11.95 6.90
C TYR A 647 5.62 13.01 6.60
N VAL A 648 6.54 12.75 5.72
CA VAL A 648 7.71 13.60 5.54
C VAL A 648 7.38 14.68 4.52
N PRO A 649 7.61 15.95 4.83
CA PRO A 649 7.72 16.95 3.80
C PRO A 649 8.80 16.50 2.81
N MET A 650 8.69 16.90 1.54
CA MET A 650 9.63 16.50 0.49
C MET A 650 11.02 17.16 0.68
N GLU A 651 11.56 17.01 1.90
CA GLU A 651 12.90 17.44 2.28
C GLU A 651 13.97 16.47 1.78
N GLU A 652 13.56 15.25 1.48
CA GLU A 652 14.44 14.20 1.00
C GLU A 652 14.65 14.33 -0.50
N LEU A 653 15.46 15.30 -0.90
CA LEU A 653 15.92 15.41 -2.28
C LEU A 653 16.91 14.28 -2.55
N SER A 654 16.79 13.58 -3.67
CA SER A 654 17.79 12.64 -4.13
C SER A 654 18.97 13.36 -4.79
N GLY A 655 20.17 12.81 -4.68
CA GLY A 655 21.39 13.30 -5.33
C GLY A 655 22.51 13.63 -4.36
N ILE A 656 23.64 14.05 -4.91
CA ILE A 656 24.84 14.44 -4.19
C ILE A 656 24.88 15.97 -4.14
N ARG A 657 25.03 16.54 -2.94
CA ARG A 657 25.08 18.00 -2.71
C ARG A 657 26.49 18.55 -2.88
N GLU A 658 27.43 17.82 -2.33
CA GLU A 658 28.84 18.15 -2.34
C GLU A 658 29.66 16.86 -2.25
N ALA A 659 30.80 16.81 -2.95
CA ALA A 659 31.76 15.71 -2.82
C ALA A 659 33.16 16.16 -3.21
N GLY A 660 34.15 15.59 -2.53
CA GLY A 660 35.52 15.87 -2.79
C GLY A 660 36.50 15.05 -1.95
N LEU A 661 37.78 15.16 -2.27
CA LEU A 661 38.87 14.53 -1.51
C LEU A 661 39.15 15.30 -0.22
N SER A 662 39.69 14.61 0.77
CA SER A 662 40.03 15.19 2.07
C SER A 662 41.19 14.46 2.73
N VAL A 663 42.04 15.27 3.40
CA VAL A 663 43.08 14.78 4.32
C VAL A 663 42.52 14.40 5.69
N SER A 664 41.28 14.80 5.99
CA SER A 664 40.59 14.55 7.25
C SER A 664 39.17 13.97 7.01
N GLU A 665 38.55 13.43 8.05
CA GLU A 665 37.19 12.86 7.94
C GLU A 665 36.07 13.89 7.91
N THR A 666 36.33 15.17 8.01
CA THR A 666 35.31 16.17 8.32
C THR A 666 35.18 17.34 7.34
N ALA A 667 36.19 17.60 6.52
CA ALA A 667 36.22 18.78 5.66
C ALA A 667 36.93 18.50 4.34
N LEU A 668 36.38 18.99 3.24
CA LEU A 668 36.96 18.89 1.92
C LEU A 668 38.28 19.70 1.87
N SER A 669 39.35 19.08 1.39
CA SER A 669 40.65 19.73 1.07
C SER A 669 40.84 19.95 -0.43
N HIS A 670 40.18 19.12 -1.26
CA HIS A 670 40.30 19.16 -2.69
C HIS A 670 38.91 18.96 -3.36
N PRO A 671 38.20 20.06 -3.73
CA PRO A 671 36.94 19.96 -4.47
C PRO A 671 37.16 19.33 -5.84
N LEU A 672 36.16 18.62 -6.35
CA LEU A 672 36.23 17.88 -7.60
C LEU A 672 35.22 18.44 -8.60
N GLU A 673 35.58 18.41 -9.87
CA GLU A 673 34.64 18.67 -10.98
C GLU A 673 33.95 17.38 -11.38
N TRP A 674 32.64 17.40 -11.41
CA TRP A 674 31.81 16.24 -11.62
C TRP A 674 31.15 16.22 -12.98
N GLU A 675 31.04 15.04 -13.56
CA GLU A 675 30.20 14.72 -14.69
C GLU A 675 29.10 13.74 -14.26
N TYR A 676 27.97 13.76 -14.92
CA TYR A 676 26.81 12.93 -14.68
C TYR A 676 26.47 12.09 -15.92
N ALA A 677 26.01 10.86 -15.69
CA ALA A 677 25.35 10.06 -16.72
C ALA A 677 24.12 9.35 -16.12
N ALA A 678 23.08 9.27 -16.91
CA ALA A 678 21.84 8.60 -16.50
C ALA A 678 21.95 7.10 -16.73
N ASP A 679 21.54 6.33 -15.72
CA ASP A 679 21.35 4.89 -15.71
C ASP A 679 22.60 4.02 -15.96
N ALA A 680 22.48 2.75 -15.61
CA ALA A 680 23.52 1.75 -15.84
C ALA A 680 23.55 1.28 -17.31
N ALA A 681 24.73 0.89 -17.82
CA ALA A 681 24.91 0.46 -19.20
C ALA A 681 23.97 -0.68 -19.60
N GLY A 682 23.67 -1.62 -18.73
CA GLY A 682 22.77 -2.72 -19.02
C GLY A 682 21.34 -2.29 -19.41
N VAL A 683 20.88 -1.13 -18.91
CA VAL A 683 19.59 -0.55 -19.31
C VAL A 683 19.72 0.24 -20.61
N THR A 684 20.72 1.13 -20.69
CA THR A 684 20.92 2.03 -21.85
C THR A 684 21.31 1.26 -23.11
N GLU A 685 22.01 0.14 -22.99
CA GLU A 685 22.43 -0.73 -24.09
C GLU A 685 21.46 -1.93 -24.31
N ASN A 686 20.30 -1.91 -23.67
CA ASN A 686 19.26 -2.94 -23.82
C ASN A 686 19.66 -4.37 -23.41
N TRP A 687 20.60 -4.55 -22.48
CA TRP A 687 20.98 -5.87 -21.98
C TRP A 687 19.81 -6.59 -21.28
N ILE A 688 18.82 -5.83 -20.86
CA ILE A 688 17.59 -6.34 -20.22
C ILE A 688 16.63 -7.00 -21.20
N GLN A 689 16.81 -6.81 -22.51
CA GLN A 689 15.90 -7.32 -23.52
C GLN A 689 16.16 -8.80 -23.85
N PRO A 690 15.12 -9.62 -24.07
CA PRO A 690 15.29 -11.05 -24.38
C PRO A 690 16.14 -11.33 -25.62
N GLN A 691 16.04 -10.45 -26.64
CA GLN A 691 16.73 -10.59 -27.93
C GLN A 691 18.17 -10.08 -27.92
N PHE A 692 18.67 -9.55 -26.80
CA PHE A 692 20.04 -9.08 -26.71
C PHE A 692 21.03 -10.26 -26.89
N GLU A 693 22.06 -10.07 -27.74
CA GLU A 693 23.10 -11.06 -27.98
C GLU A 693 24.20 -10.94 -26.90
N ASP A 694 24.34 -12.00 -26.12
CA ASP A 694 25.25 -12.07 -24.96
C ASP A 694 26.41 -13.07 -25.20
N ASN A 695 26.88 -13.19 -26.45
CA ASN A 695 27.90 -14.16 -26.84
C ASN A 695 29.28 -13.90 -26.20
N ASP A 696 29.57 -12.65 -25.85
CA ASP A 696 30.81 -12.21 -25.20
C ASP A 696 30.75 -12.26 -23.66
N TRP A 697 29.63 -12.67 -23.08
CA TRP A 697 29.50 -12.75 -21.63
C TRP A 697 30.14 -14.03 -21.06
N LEU A 698 30.76 -13.88 -19.88
CA LEU A 698 31.41 -14.99 -19.18
C LEU A 698 30.35 -15.98 -18.64
N VAL A 699 30.44 -17.24 -19.03
CA VAL A 699 29.61 -18.28 -18.44
C VAL A 699 30.12 -18.64 -17.06
N VAL A 700 29.26 -18.55 -16.05
CA VAL A 700 29.55 -18.88 -14.65
C VAL A 700 28.64 -20.00 -14.16
N PRO A 701 29.17 -21.02 -13.48
CA PRO A 701 28.35 -22.07 -12.89
C PRO A 701 27.61 -21.55 -11.66
N LEU A 702 26.41 -22.05 -11.44
CA LEU A 702 25.62 -21.82 -10.23
C LEU A 702 25.53 -23.11 -9.41
N ASP A 703 25.43 -22.94 -8.10
CA ASP A 703 25.36 -24.06 -7.16
C ASP A 703 23.94 -24.66 -7.18
N THR A 704 23.82 -25.86 -7.76
CA THR A 704 22.53 -26.55 -7.84
C THR A 704 22.20 -27.38 -6.61
N GLN A 705 23.17 -27.56 -5.70
CA GLN A 705 23.01 -28.35 -4.49
C GLN A 705 22.73 -27.53 -3.24
N SER A 706 23.06 -26.24 -3.30
CA SER A 706 22.85 -25.32 -2.18
C SER A 706 21.37 -25.08 -1.91
N ASP A 707 21.02 -25.12 -0.64
CA ASP A 707 19.68 -24.72 -0.20
C ASP A 707 19.50 -23.21 -0.45
N ILE A 708 18.35 -22.84 -1.00
CA ILE A 708 17.97 -21.44 -1.18
C ILE A 708 16.92 -21.14 -0.13
N PRO A 709 17.23 -20.32 0.87
CA PRO A 709 16.26 -20.00 1.92
C PRO A 709 15.06 -19.29 1.32
N ARG A 710 13.87 -19.60 1.80
CA ARG A 710 12.63 -18.94 1.37
C ARG A 710 12.55 -17.51 1.85
N LYS A 711 13.12 -17.24 3.01
CA LYS A 711 13.14 -15.92 3.65
C LYS A 711 14.36 -15.79 4.57
N GLY A 712 14.62 -14.57 5.02
CA GLY A 712 15.65 -14.26 5.99
C GLY A 712 16.84 -13.50 5.40
N ASN A 713 17.83 -13.21 6.25
CA ASN A 713 19.06 -12.56 5.83
C ASN A 713 19.84 -13.48 4.90
N GLY A 714 20.24 -12.95 3.75
CA GLY A 714 20.90 -13.74 2.73
C GLY A 714 22.22 -14.34 3.19
N ILE A 715 22.59 -15.46 2.57
CA ILE A 715 23.96 -15.96 2.64
C ILE A 715 24.83 -14.99 1.85
N GLN A 716 25.98 -14.66 2.41
CA GLN A 716 26.94 -13.71 1.91
C GLN A 716 27.90 -14.40 0.92
N PRO A 717 27.61 -14.48 -0.39
CA PRO A 717 28.62 -14.99 -1.32
C PRO A 717 29.70 -13.93 -1.46
N LYS A 718 30.94 -14.29 -1.17
CA LYS A 718 32.08 -13.44 -1.42
C LYS A 718 32.60 -13.72 -2.83
N ALA A 719 32.47 -12.79 -3.73
CA ALA A 719 33.18 -12.77 -5.00
C ALA A 719 34.04 -11.52 -5.06
N ALA A 720 35.31 -11.71 -5.32
CA ALA A 720 36.20 -10.58 -5.65
C ALA A 720 35.74 -10.02 -7.00
N GLN A 721 35.46 -8.75 -7.07
CA GLN A 721 34.95 -8.08 -8.27
C GLN A 721 35.56 -6.70 -8.39
N ASP A 722 35.98 -6.36 -9.62
CA ASP A 722 36.61 -5.07 -9.91
C ASP A 722 35.61 -4.02 -10.41
N GLY A 723 34.35 -4.41 -10.69
CA GLY A 723 33.35 -3.52 -11.19
C GLY A 723 32.47 -2.91 -10.08
N LEU A 724 31.72 -1.84 -10.39
CA LEU A 724 30.70 -1.27 -9.50
C LEU A 724 29.36 -1.96 -9.65
N PHE A 725 29.12 -2.55 -10.80
CA PHE A 725 27.88 -3.22 -11.19
C PHE A 725 28.18 -4.53 -11.89
N THR A 726 27.46 -5.59 -11.53
CA THR A 726 27.57 -6.89 -12.19
C THR A 726 26.22 -7.29 -12.76
N TRP A 727 26.21 -7.63 -14.03
CA TRP A 727 25.03 -8.08 -14.75
C TRP A 727 25.03 -9.59 -14.93
N TYR A 728 23.87 -10.21 -14.76
CA TYR A 728 23.65 -11.62 -15.00
C TYR A 728 22.49 -11.80 -15.96
N ARG A 729 22.63 -12.74 -16.91
CA ARG A 729 21.58 -13.22 -17.78
C ARG A 729 21.44 -14.73 -17.60
N ILE A 730 20.21 -15.16 -17.42
CA ILE A 730 19.83 -16.55 -17.14
C ILE A 730 18.72 -16.94 -18.12
N GLU A 731 18.96 -18.00 -18.89
CA GLU A 731 17.94 -18.60 -19.72
C GLU A 731 17.34 -19.82 -19.05
N PHE A 732 16.01 -19.97 -19.13
CA PHE A 732 15.30 -21.14 -18.64
C PHE A 732 14.06 -21.46 -19.47
N SER A 733 13.59 -22.70 -19.41
CA SER A 733 12.35 -23.14 -20.05
C SER A 733 11.40 -23.72 -19.01
N LEU A 734 10.11 -23.52 -19.20
CA LEU A 734 9.05 -24.04 -18.36
C LEU A 734 8.26 -25.13 -19.09
N PRO A 735 7.63 -26.07 -18.36
CA PRO A 735 6.72 -27.03 -18.98
C PRO A 735 5.52 -26.31 -19.62
N SER A 736 4.85 -26.99 -20.56
CA SER A 736 3.62 -26.47 -21.15
C SER A 736 2.53 -26.34 -20.09
N GLN A 737 1.74 -25.27 -20.18
CA GLN A 737 0.58 -25.07 -19.30
C GLN A 737 -0.51 -26.09 -19.57
N GLN A 738 -1.17 -26.54 -18.52
CA GLN A 738 -2.38 -27.34 -18.61
C GLN A 738 -3.60 -26.38 -18.65
N PRO A 739 -4.47 -26.45 -19.68
CA PRO A 739 -5.57 -25.48 -19.84
C PRO A 739 -6.55 -25.40 -18.66
N SER A 740 -6.65 -26.48 -17.88
CA SER A 740 -7.57 -26.57 -16.73
C SER A 740 -6.93 -26.28 -15.37
N VAL A 741 -5.64 -25.90 -15.36
CA VAL A 741 -4.91 -25.64 -14.12
C VAL A 741 -4.18 -24.30 -14.23
N TRP A 742 -4.45 -23.41 -13.28
CA TRP A 742 -3.68 -22.19 -13.13
C TRP A 742 -2.57 -22.41 -12.10
N ILE A 743 -1.34 -22.07 -12.47
CA ILE A 743 -0.15 -22.26 -11.64
C ILE A 743 0.64 -20.96 -11.61
N PRO A 744 0.72 -20.27 -10.47
CA PRO A 744 1.61 -19.12 -10.30
C PRO A 744 3.05 -19.58 -10.06
N TRP A 745 3.99 -18.78 -10.55
CA TRP A 745 5.42 -19.11 -10.52
C TRP A 745 6.22 -18.09 -9.70
N LEU A 746 7.31 -18.56 -9.12
CA LEU A 746 8.26 -17.74 -8.37
C LEU A 746 9.70 -18.03 -8.81
N MET A 747 10.54 -17.07 -8.53
CA MET A 747 12.00 -17.22 -8.49
C MET A 747 12.45 -17.21 -7.04
N ARG A 748 13.27 -18.18 -6.65
CA ARG A 748 14.09 -18.13 -5.44
C ARG A 748 15.50 -17.80 -5.80
N ILE A 749 16.14 -16.90 -5.03
CA ILE A 749 17.49 -16.45 -5.31
C ILE A 749 18.32 -16.34 -4.03
N ASN A 750 19.57 -16.81 -4.13
CA ASN A 750 20.61 -16.55 -3.17
C ASN A 750 21.73 -15.79 -3.86
N ALA A 751 21.82 -14.50 -3.56
CA ALA A 751 22.79 -13.58 -4.18
C ALA A 751 23.23 -12.51 -3.19
N SER A 752 24.46 -12.00 -3.36
CA SER A 752 24.91 -10.74 -2.79
C SER A 752 24.66 -9.58 -3.75
N GLY A 753 24.82 -8.37 -3.25
CA GLY A 753 24.53 -7.16 -4.01
C GLY A 753 23.04 -6.78 -3.99
N ASN A 754 22.79 -5.54 -4.37
CA ASN A 754 21.43 -4.98 -4.45
C ASN A 754 21.14 -4.56 -5.89
N GLY A 755 19.92 -4.75 -6.36
CA GLY A 755 19.63 -4.28 -7.72
C GLY A 755 18.30 -4.71 -8.28
N PHE A 756 18.04 -4.30 -9.51
CA PHE A 756 16.80 -4.61 -10.22
C PHE A 756 16.88 -5.93 -11.00
N MET A 757 15.70 -6.48 -11.22
CA MET A 757 15.53 -7.75 -11.93
C MET A 757 14.50 -7.59 -13.05
N TRP A 758 14.74 -8.27 -14.16
CA TRP A 758 13.83 -8.24 -15.32
C TRP A 758 13.53 -9.66 -15.80
N LEU A 759 12.28 -9.91 -16.09
CA LEU A 759 11.78 -11.13 -16.73
C LEU A 759 11.29 -10.80 -18.13
N ASN A 760 11.94 -11.36 -19.16
CA ASN A 760 11.58 -11.10 -20.54
C ASN A 760 11.45 -9.62 -20.92
N GLY A 761 12.28 -8.76 -20.32
CA GLY A 761 12.30 -7.31 -20.51
C GLY A 761 11.40 -6.52 -19.54
N HIS A 762 10.54 -7.19 -18.77
CA HIS A 762 9.69 -6.56 -17.76
C HIS A 762 10.42 -6.46 -16.42
N ASN A 763 10.47 -5.28 -15.82
CA ASN A 763 11.07 -5.11 -14.50
C ASN A 763 10.16 -5.74 -13.42
N ILE A 764 10.67 -6.79 -12.76
CA ILE A 764 9.94 -7.54 -11.72
C ILE A 764 10.27 -7.07 -10.30
N GLY A 765 10.99 -5.98 -10.16
CA GLY A 765 11.30 -5.38 -8.87
C GLY A 765 12.77 -5.44 -8.50
N ARG A 766 13.06 -5.39 -7.22
CA ARG A 766 14.39 -5.17 -6.66
C ARG A 766 14.79 -6.29 -5.71
N HIS A 767 15.99 -6.84 -5.91
CA HIS A 767 16.66 -7.73 -4.97
C HIS A 767 17.41 -6.92 -3.91
N TRP A 768 17.24 -7.29 -2.65
CA TRP A 768 17.99 -6.77 -1.52
C TRP A 768 18.80 -7.87 -0.85
N GLU A 769 20.12 -7.70 -0.76
CA GLU A 769 20.99 -8.63 -0.04
C GLU A 769 20.57 -8.78 1.43
N ALA A 770 20.17 -7.68 2.06
CA ALA A 770 19.72 -7.67 3.44
C ALA A 770 18.44 -8.51 3.67
N GLY A 771 17.67 -8.83 2.62
CA GLY A 771 16.41 -9.57 2.77
C GLY A 771 15.31 -8.76 3.46
N PRO A 772 14.27 -9.42 4.00
CA PRO A 772 14.11 -10.88 4.15
C PRO A 772 13.57 -11.59 2.91
N GLN A 773 13.11 -10.86 1.87
CA GLN A 773 12.50 -11.45 0.68
C GLN A 773 13.54 -12.21 -0.14
N ARG A 774 13.26 -13.49 -0.43
CA ARG A 774 14.06 -14.40 -1.27
C ARG A 774 13.22 -15.06 -2.36
N GLU A 775 11.92 -14.97 -2.29
CA GLU A 775 10.96 -15.44 -3.29
C GLU A 775 10.35 -14.22 -4.00
N PHE A 776 10.38 -14.24 -5.32
CA PHE A 776 9.88 -13.16 -6.17
C PHE A 776 8.86 -13.72 -7.14
N TYR A 777 7.69 -13.11 -7.18
CA TYR A 777 6.63 -13.48 -8.09
C TYR A 777 7.03 -13.25 -9.55
N LEU A 778 6.79 -14.25 -10.40
CA LEU A 778 6.98 -14.17 -11.84
C LEU A 778 5.60 -14.17 -12.51
N PRO A 779 5.09 -13.01 -12.94
CA PRO A 779 3.76 -12.92 -13.55
C PRO A 779 3.60 -13.83 -14.77
N GLU A 780 2.57 -14.67 -14.77
CA GLU A 780 2.34 -15.68 -15.79
C GLU A 780 2.17 -15.09 -17.18
N CYS A 781 1.62 -13.88 -17.27
CA CYS A 781 1.45 -13.14 -18.53
C CYS A 781 2.79 -12.74 -19.18
N TRP A 782 3.88 -12.68 -18.39
CA TRP A 782 5.23 -12.39 -18.87
C TRP A 782 6.07 -13.65 -19.11
N LEU A 783 5.58 -14.82 -18.72
CA LEU A 783 6.27 -16.10 -18.89
C LEU A 783 5.90 -16.77 -20.22
N LYS A 784 6.86 -17.47 -20.81
CA LYS A 784 6.70 -18.32 -21.98
C LYS A 784 6.73 -19.78 -21.54
N PHE A 785 5.69 -20.53 -21.89
CA PHE A 785 5.52 -21.92 -21.51
C PHE A 785 5.76 -22.88 -22.69
N GLY A 786 6.42 -23.98 -22.44
CA GLY A 786 6.83 -24.99 -23.42
C GLY A 786 8.33 -25.22 -23.40
N LYS A 787 8.77 -26.47 -23.59
CA LYS A 787 10.19 -26.85 -23.49
C LYS A 787 11.09 -26.12 -24.49
N ASP A 788 10.54 -25.77 -25.67
CA ASP A 788 11.26 -25.05 -26.72
C ASP A 788 11.14 -23.51 -26.58
N LYS A 789 10.45 -23.04 -25.53
CA LYS A 789 10.28 -21.62 -25.25
C LYS A 789 11.29 -21.15 -24.22
N LYS A 790 12.08 -20.14 -24.59
CA LYS A 790 13.07 -19.54 -23.69
C LYS A 790 12.52 -18.34 -22.97
N ASN A 791 12.68 -18.32 -21.67
CA ASN A 791 12.56 -17.14 -20.81
C ASN A 791 13.94 -16.61 -20.49
N VAL A 792 14.05 -15.31 -20.37
CA VAL A 792 15.29 -14.63 -19.99
C VAL A 792 15.06 -13.85 -18.71
N LEU A 793 15.82 -14.17 -17.70
CA LEU A 793 15.89 -13.43 -16.44
C LEU A 793 17.21 -12.63 -16.44
N VAL A 794 17.12 -11.35 -16.16
CA VAL A 794 18.28 -10.46 -16.08
C VAL A 794 18.34 -9.83 -14.70
N LEU A 795 19.52 -9.76 -14.12
CA LEU A 795 19.78 -9.10 -12.85
C LEU A 795 20.92 -8.12 -13.02
N GLY A 796 20.72 -6.86 -12.66
CA GLY A 796 21.77 -5.85 -12.55
C GLY A 796 22.01 -5.56 -11.08
N LEU A 797 23.14 -6.02 -10.54
CA LEU A 797 23.47 -5.98 -9.13
C LEU A 797 24.60 -4.98 -8.86
N ARG A 798 24.31 -3.95 -8.09
CA ARG A 798 25.31 -3.07 -7.51
C ARG A 798 26.07 -3.81 -6.42
N GLN A 799 27.38 -3.66 -6.38
CA GLN A 799 28.20 -4.30 -5.36
C GLN A 799 27.95 -3.74 -3.96
N THR A 800 27.97 -4.64 -3.00
CA THR A 800 28.05 -4.36 -1.57
C THR A 800 29.45 -4.77 -1.05
N SER A 801 29.65 -4.68 0.26
CA SER A 801 30.84 -5.25 0.91
C SER A 801 31.01 -6.76 0.68
N ASN A 802 29.95 -7.47 0.28
CA ASN A 802 29.93 -8.89 -0.03
C ASN A 802 30.00 -9.18 -1.54
N GLY A 803 30.27 -8.17 -2.34
CA GLY A 803 30.32 -8.25 -3.80
C GLY A 803 28.93 -8.18 -4.43
N ALA A 804 28.82 -8.69 -5.67
CA ALA A 804 27.57 -8.86 -6.40
C ALA A 804 27.60 -10.19 -7.15
N ALA A 805 27.31 -11.29 -6.46
CA ALA A 805 27.43 -12.64 -7.01
C ALA A 805 26.13 -13.42 -6.77
N ILE A 806 25.70 -14.14 -7.79
CA ILE A 806 24.61 -15.14 -7.67
C ILE A 806 25.22 -16.48 -7.28
N LYS A 807 24.79 -17.03 -6.15
CA LYS A 807 25.15 -18.37 -5.73
C LYS A 807 24.22 -19.43 -6.33
N ALA A 808 22.92 -19.25 -6.19
CA ALA A 808 21.92 -20.22 -6.63
C ALA A 808 20.61 -19.53 -7.05
N VAL A 809 19.94 -20.08 -8.06
CA VAL A 809 18.62 -19.67 -8.52
C VAL A 809 17.75 -20.87 -8.77
N GLU A 810 16.49 -20.79 -8.38
CA GLU A 810 15.45 -21.80 -8.65
C GLU A 810 14.19 -21.10 -9.18
N ILE A 811 13.60 -21.65 -10.22
CA ILE A 811 12.28 -21.26 -10.72
C ILE A 811 11.30 -22.37 -10.33
N ALA A 812 10.27 -22.04 -9.58
CA ALA A 812 9.36 -23.04 -9.01
C ALA A 812 7.89 -22.60 -9.10
N PRO A 813 6.96 -23.55 -9.15
CA PRO A 813 5.56 -23.22 -8.89
C PRO A 813 5.39 -22.86 -7.41
N TYR A 814 4.51 -21.88 -7.10
CA TYR A 814 4.16 -21.59 -5.70
C TYR A 814 3.52 -22.84 -5.06
N PRO A 815 4.02 -23.30 -3.91
CA PRO A 815 3.39 -24.41 -3.19
C PRO A 815 1.99 -24.00 -2.71
N ASN A 816 1.02 -24.91 -2.83
CA ASN A 816 -0.37 -24.67 -2.38
C ASN A 816 -1.10 -23.48 -3.01
N ALA A 817 -0.63 -22.97 -4.15
CA ALA A 817 -1.21 -21.80 -4.81
C ALA A 817 -1.97 -22.15 -6.10
N ALA A 818 -1.61 -23.23 -6.76
CA ALA A 818 -2.26 -23.67 -7.99
C ALA A 818 -3.73 -24.05 -7.79
N GLU A 819 -4.56 -23.77 -8.78
CA GLU A 819 -6.01 -23.98 -8.74
C GLU A 819 -6.49 -24.72 -9.99
N ILE A 820 -7.48 -25.60 -9.81
CA ILE A 820 -8.22 -26.18 -10.92
C ILE A 820 -9.24 -25.15 -11.39
N ILE A 821 -9.05 -24.65 -12.61
CA ILE A 821 -9.97 -23.73 -13.29
C ILE A 821 -10.89 -24.52 -14.21
N LYS A 822 -12.20 -24.31 -14.04
CA LYS A 822 -13.23 -24.97 -14.86
C LYS A 822 -13.36 -24.31 -16.23
#